data_15f2679272939f530b73a03b873a3f98
#
_entry.id   15f2679272939f530b73a03b873a3f98
#
_cell.length_a   1.000
_cell.length_b   1.000
_cell.length_c   1.000
_cell.angle_alpha   90.00
_cell.angle_beta   90.00
_cell.angle_gamma   90.00
#
_symmetry.space_group_name_H-M   'P 1'
#
loop_
_entity.id
_entity.type
_entity.pdbx_description
1 polymer ?
#
loop_
_entity_poly.entity_id
_entity_poly.type
_entity_poly.pdbx_seq_one_letter_code
_entity_poly.pdbx_strand_id
1 'polypeptide(L)'
;MLRFLSFLGCIFSILTFLSFQLPSEKVKRFYISLDGNDQNTGTIEFPFAGFEAAKKAVKLEKQKESDVPIEVIVRGGVYYLNQTIEFSPEDSGTKSAPVIWKSADGEKVLLSGGKRFSGKWIKNDKGIWYTNVPEAKGWKREVHVPEKYAKIPPNQWNFRELFVNGNRAIRARYPNKNESNPFLYASSTLSSPLKVSVEKVNKSWGEAEDAQINIVPRWRFFNQWNDVVGVDLVNNHIDLGPRELHGEINKDSWFWIEGVKDELDMPGEWFLDHQEGKLYYKPLKGENPNKSEIIAPFLNRIFYLKGDIEKKSLVSNIYFQGFHFSHTTYTLGQIEPRVHTDAAVVMENTQNCQLTNCHFNNIGGYALWFHLDSKNNVFDHNTVKNAGGGGVLLTGARLSYMDDTKIYSQGENASKVFPILNRITRNIVEHCGQIRYYGGGVHIDSRPASMAMEPGNYIAHNHFKDLSRNGIFAFRNQGGNVVEFNEINDCMQKTIDGAAIHFATMNRLSAPNYIVNNYLYDIWGYEQLPTGIPRRTLANGVFLDWATSNTTVKNNVIYNSGDKEIKPIMGNWNLHIDNNLSSKTKIEPFLPNEIGPLGSATHCIYPEQLINIGGVITSSDSKSLHFTGNWEVKKIQGLRNLFKYNCFEAAPDAPAEVVYDLPVPESGFYKLCLMYFPDVKSATNAKIFVRHAKGVEKLEWNFRIGDPLGFSMRVGEFYFEKSKPASISISNENADGFIIADAVGLIKQN
;
A
#
# COMPACT_ATOMS: atom_id res chain seq x y z
N MET A 1 23.49 -0.22 -58.41
CA MET A 1 23.36 -1.56 -58.96
C MET A 1 23.54 -2.56 -57.82
N LEU A 2 22.58 -3.41 -57.67
CA LEU A 2 22.37 -4.57 -56.81
C LEU A 2 22.39 -4.41 -55.28
N ARG A 3 21.16 -4.62 -54.81
CA ARG A 3 20.67 -5.06 -53.49
C ARG A 3 21.25 -6.42 -53.13
N PHE A 4 21.51 -6.63 -51.83
CA PHE A 4 21.24 -7.95 -51.21
C PHE A 4 20.61 -7.68 -49.80
N LEU A 5 19.39 -8.17 -49.68
CA LEU A 5 18.64 -8.34 -48.43
C LEU A 5 19.26 -9.49 -47.61
N SER A 6 19.43 -9.30 -46.35
CA SER A 6 19.45 -10.42 -45.41
C SER A 6 18.38 -10.18 -44.36
N PHE A 7 17.32 -10.97 -44.46
CA PHE A 7 16.27 -11.20 -43.48
C PHE A 7 16.88 -11.92 -42.28
N LEU A 8 16.91 -11.32 -41.13
CA LEU A 8 16.93 -12.03 -39.85
C LEU A 8 15.66 -11.69 -39.11
N GLY A 9 14.82 -12.69 -38.96
CA GLY A 9 13.52 -12.55 -38.30
C GLY A 9 13.67 -12.30 -36.81
N CYS A 10 13.28 -11.15 -36.37
CA CYS A 10 12.87 -10.91 -35.00
C CYS A 10 11.53 -11.60 -34.79
N ILE A 11 11.53 -12.69 -34.05
CA ILE A 11 10.30 -13.26 -33.49
C ILE A 11 9.84 -12.28 -32.41
N PHE A 12 9.01 -11.33 -32.80
CA PHE A 12 8.23 -10.51 -31.90
C PHE A 12 7.23 -11.41 -31.20
N SER A 13 7.47 -11.68 -29.93
CA SER A 13 6.41 -12.16 -29.05
C SER A 13 5.42 -11.01 -28.82
N ILE A 14 4.50 -10.85 -29.74
CA ILE A 14 3.29 -10.07 -29.54
C ILE A 14 2.48 -10.86 -28.50
N LEU A 15 2.63 -10.51 -27.23
CA LEU A 15 1.64 -10.82 -26.22
C LEU A 15 0.42 -9.91 -26.48
N THR A 16 -0.30 -10.21 -27.54
CA THR A 16 -1.69 -9.82 -27.65
C THR A 16 -2.39 -10.37 -26.41
N PHE A 17 -2.99 -9.52 -25.62
CA PHE A 17 -4.06 -9.90 -24.71
C PHE A 17 -5.16 -10.53 -25.55
N LEU A 18 -5.00 -11.80 -25.83
CA LEU A 18 -6.11 -12.64 -26.22
C LEU A 18 -7.07 -12.59 -25.02
N SER A 19 -8.18 -11.92 -25.19
CA SER A 19 -9.38 -12.34 -24.49
C SER A 19 -9.45 -13.84 -24.76
N PHE A 20 -9.15 -14.63 -23.74
CA PHE A 20 -9.25 -16.08 -23.81
C PHE A 20 -10.75 -16.38 -23.99
N GLN A 21 -11.21 -16.34 -25.23
CA GLN A 21 -12.45 -17.01 -25.60
C GLN A 21 -12.13 -18.50 -25.58
N LEU A 22 -12.36 -19.12 -24.44
CA LEU A 22 -12.36 -20.57 -24.33
C LEU A 22 -13.35 -21.13 -25.37
N PRO A 23 -12.99 -22.22 -26.06
CA PRO A 23 -13.94 -22.87 -26.95
C PRO A 23 -15.22 -23.17 -26.18
N SER A 24 -16.35 -22.71 -26.66
CA SER A 24 -17.65 -22.72 -25.96
C SER A 24 -18.15 -24.12 -25.53
N GLU A 25 -17.58 -25.18 -26.05
CA GLU A 25 -18.01 -26.56 -25.80
C GLU A 25 -17.45 -27.22 -24.53
N LYS A 26 -16.45 -26.60 -23.85
CA LYS A 26 -15.79 -27.20 -22.68
C LYS A 26 -15.80 -26.34 -21.40
N VAL A 27 -16.65 -25.32 -21.31
CA VAL A 27 -16.74 -24.49 -20.11
C VAL A 27 -17.94 -24.89 -19.28
N LYS A 28 -17.74 -25.29 -18.05
CA LYS A 28 -18.83 -25.54 -17.10
C LYS A 28 -19.35 -24.22 -16.53
N ARG A 29 -20.67 -24.01 -16.51
CA ARG A 29 -21.31 -22.79 -16.02
C ARG A 29 -22.23 -23.06 -14.85
N PHE A 30 -22.12 -22.19 -13.83
CA PHE A 30 -23.06 -22.08 -12.72
C PHE A 30 -23.61 -20.65 -12.67
N TYR A 31 -24.81 -20.50 -12.14
CA TYR A 31 -25.50 -19.22 -12.06
C TYR A 31 -25.92 -18.90 -10.63
N ILE A 32 -25.80 -17.63 -10.25
CA ILE A 32 -26.31 -17.06 -9.01
C ILE A 32 -27.34 -15.98 -9.38
N SER A 33 -28.50 -15.96 -8.70
CA SER A 33 -29.53 -14.93 -8.87
C SER A 33 -30.18 -14.61 -7.53
N LEU A 34 -30.66 -13.37 -7.37
CA LEU A 34 -31.46 -12.98 -6.19
C LEU A 34 -32.74 -13.80 -6.03
N ASP A 35 -33.30 -14.29 -7.13
CA ASP A 35 -34.48 -15.17 -7.16
C ASP A 35 -34.11 -16.67 -7.13
N GLY A 36 -32.83 -16.98 -6.91
CA GLY A 36 -32.34 -18.35 -6.86
C GLY A 36 -32.65 -19.06 -5.54
N ASN A 37 -32.26 -20.34 -5.50
CA ASN A 37 -32.35 -21.16 -4.29
C ASN A 37 -31.09 -22.03 -4.18
N ASP A 38 -30.48 -22.07 -3.00
CA ASP A 38 -29.25 -22.84 -2.75
C ASP A 38 -29.42 -24.36 -2.83
N GLN A 39 -30.63 -24.85 -2.89
CA GLN A 39 -30.95 -26.27 -3.16
C GLN A 39 -31.04 -26.58 -4.67
N ASN A 40 -30.97 -25.58 -5.53
CA ASN A 40 -31.00 -25.74 -6.99
C ASN A 40 -29.67 -26.36 -7.51
N THR A 41 -29.67 -26.67 -8.81
CA THR A 41 -28.52 -27.27 -9.49
C THR A 41 -27.48 -26.25 -10.01
N GLY A 42 -27.82 -24.96 -9.94
CA GLY A 42 -26.96 -23.86 -10.42
C GLY A 42 -26.99 -23.67 -11.93
N THR A 43 -27.96 -24.23 -12.65
CA THR A 43 -28.18 -23.94 -14.08
C THR A 43 -28.82 -22.55 -14.24
N ILE A 44 -28.90 -22.06 -15.47
CA ILE A 44 -29.53 -20.76 -15.74
C ILE A 44 -31.04 -20.75 -15.38
N GLU A 45 -31.71 -21.89 -15.54
CA GLU A 45 -33.11 -22.07 -15.17
C GLU A 45 -33.31 -22.27 -13.65
N PHE A 46 -32.32 -22.83 -12.99
CA PHE A 46 -32.35 -23.16 -11.56
C PHE A 46 -31.09 -22.61 -10.88
N PRO A 47 -30.93 -21.28 -10.76
CA PRO A 47 -29.73 -20.66 -10.18
C PRO A 47 -29.65 -20.84 -8.68
N PHE A 48 -28.44 -20.75 -8.11
CA PHE A 48 -28.23 -20.62 -6.68
C PHE A 48 -28.65 -19.22 -6.18
N ALA A 49 -28.98 -19.10 -4.90
CA ALA A 49 -29.23 -17.82 -4.25
C ALA A 49 -27.91 -17.14 -3.80
N GLY A 50 -26.92 -17.91 -3.41
CA GLY A 50 -25.71 -17.41 -2.76
C GLY A 50 -24.38 -17.98 -3.26
N PHE A 51 -23.31 -17.31 -2.90
CA PHE A 51 -21.93 -17.67 -3.29
C PHE A 51 -21.48 -18.99 -2.70
N GLU A 52 -21.87 -19.33 -1.46
CA GLU A 52 -21.42 -20.54 -0.79
C GLU A 52 -21.95 -21.82 -1.46
N ALA A 53 -23.20 -21.82 -1.94
CA ALA A 53 -23.77 -22.92 -2.72
C ALA A 53 -23.00 -23.10 -4.05
N ALA A 54 -22.73 -22.00 -4.75
CA ALA A 54 -21.95 -22.03 -5.97
C ALA A 54 -20.53 -22.52 -5.75
N LYS A 55 -19.84 -22.06 -4.69
CA LYS A 55 -18.49 -22.56 -4.31
C LYS A 55 -18.49 -24.08 -4.07
N LYS A 56 -19.50 -24.57 -3.37
CA LYS A 56 -19.65 -26.02 -3.14
C LYS A 56 -19.81 -26.78 -4.48
N ALA A 57 -20.64 -26.26 -5.38
CA ALA A 57 -20.82 -26.85 -6.71
C ALA A 57 -19.53 -26.83 -7.53
N VAL A 58 -18.78 -25.73 -7.52
CA VAL A 58 -17.46 -25.60 -8.16
C VAL A 58 -16.49 -26.66 -7.64
N LYS A 59 -16.38 -26.83 -6.30
CA LYS A 59 -15.52 -27.85 -5.70
C LYS A 59 -15.88 -29.28 -6.15
N LEU A 60 -17.17 -29.60 -6.17
CA LEU A 60 -17.66 -30.90 -6.61
C LEU A 60 -17.37 -31.16 -8.09
N GLU A 61 -17.52 -30.14 -8.94
CA GLU A 61 -17.26 -30.28 -10.37
C GLU A 61 -15.77 -30.51 -10.66
N LYS A 62 -14.90 -29.76 -9.98
CA LYS A 62 -13.44 -29.95 -10.09
C LYS A 62 -12.95 -31.34 -9.68
N GLN A 63 -13.67 -32.02 -8.74
CA GLN A 63 -13.36 -33.39 -8.36
C GLN A 63 -13.71 -34.41 -9.46
N LYS A 64 -14.67 -34.06 -10.34
CA LYS A 64 -15.09 -34.91 -11.47
C LYS A 64 -14.22 -34.66 -12.70
N GLU A 65 -14.01 -33.37 -13.04
CA GLU A 65 -13.27 -32.92 -14.23
C GLU A 65 -12.33 -31.76 -13.86
N SER A 66 -11.06 -32.08 -13.55
CA SER A 66 -10.10 -31.08 -13.06
C SER A 66 -9.61 -30.09 -14.12
N ASP A 67 -9.70 -30.44 -15.41
CA ASP A 67 -9.13 -29.67 -16.52
C ASP A 67 -10.17 -28.87 -17.32
N VAL A 68 -11.39 -28.72 -16.78
CA VAL A 68 -12.44 -27.92 -17.40
C VAL A 68 -12.54 -26.57 -16.69
N PRO A 69 -12.43 -25.44 -17.41
CA PRO A 69 -12.68 -24.11 -16.86
C PRO A 69 -14.12 -23.99 -16.34
N ILE A 70 -14.27 -23.29 -15.22
CA ILE A 70 -15.58 -23.08 -14.61
C ILE A 70 -15.89 -21.60 -14.56
N GLU A 71 -17.08 -21.21 -15.06
CA GLU A 71 -17.62 -19.87 -14.92
C GLU A 71 -18.78 -19.87 -13.92
N VAL A 72 -18.72 -19.00 -12.93
CA VAL A 72 -19.84 -18.68 -12.04
C VAL A 72 -20.36 -17.31 -12.44
N ILE A 73 -21.54 -17.29 -13.06
CA ILE A 73 -22.19 -16.10 -13.62
C ILE A 73 -23.20 -15.57 -12.59
N VAL A 74 -22.99 -14.35 -12.12
CA VAL A 74 -23.86 -13.70 -11.16
C VAL A 74 -24.80 -12.75 -11.89
N ARG A 75 -26.12 -12.92 -11.70
CA ARG A 75 -27.15 -12.08 -12.33
C ARG A 75 -27.22 -10.73 -11.64
N GLY A 76 -27.68 -9.73 -12.37
CA GLY A 76 -27.81 -8.36 -11.92
C GLY A 76 -28.62 -8.16 -10.65
N GLY A 77 -28.22 -7.22 -9.83
CA GLY A 77 -28.91 -6.85 -8.61
C GLY A 77 -27.97 -6.42 -7.48
N VAL A 78 -28.55 -6.15 -6.31
CA VAL A 78 -27.81 -5.75 -5.11
C VAL A 78 -27.79 -6.90 -4.12
N TYR A 79 -26.61 -7.46 -3.91
CA TYR A 79 -26.37 -8.54 -2.96
C TYR A 79 -25.85 -7.95 -1.65
N TYR A 80 -26.71 -7.83 -0.64
CA TYR A 80 -26.31 -7.44 0.72
C TYR A 80 -25.72 -8.63 1.44
N LEU A 81 -24.40 -8.61 1.62
CA LEU A 81 -23.67 -9.71 2.22
C LEU A 81 -23.68 -9.59 3.75
N ASN A 82 -23.92 -10.69 4.43
CA ASN A 82 -23.90 -10.78 5.88
C ASN A 82 -22.57 -11.35 6.44
N GLN A 83 -21.70 -11.85 5.55
CA GLN A 83 -20.38 -12.34 5.86
C GLN A 83 -19.42 -12.16 4.67
N THR A 84 -18.13 -12.11 4.96
CA THR A 84 -17.08 -12.16 3.95
C THR A 84 -17.13 -13.48 3.19
N ILE A 85 -17.00 -13.44 1.88
CA ILE A 85 -16.89 -14.64 1.05
C ILE A 85 -15.41 -15.02 0.99
N GLU A 86 -15.06 -16.12 1.65
CA GLU A 86 -13.69 -16.60 1.75
C GLU A 86 -13.40 -17.64 0.67
N PHE A 87 -12.24 -17.52 0.01
CA PHE A 87 -11.70 -18.50 -0.94
C PHE A 87 -10.42 -19.09 -0.36
N SER A 88 -10.35 -20.40 -0.34
CA SER A 88 -9.20 -21.18 0.15
C SER A 88 -8.43 -21.82 -1.01
N PRO A 89 -7.25 -22.42 -0.78
CA PRO A 89 -6.53 -23.16 -1.82
C PRO A 89 -7.36 -24.25 -2.51
N GLU A 90 -8.36 -24.80 -1.82
CA GLU A 90 -9.29 -25.79 -2.40
C GLU A 90 -10.20 -25.20 -3.47
N ASP A 91 -10.44 -23.89 -3.46
CA ASP A 91 -11.26 -23.18 -4.46
C ASP A 91 -10.47 -22.85 -5.72
N SER A 92 -9.13 -23.05 -5.70
CA SER A 92 -8.22 -22.66 -6.79
C SER A 92 -8.52 -23.40 -8.10
N GLY A 93 -8.34 -22.67 -9.21
CA GLY A 93 -8.25 -23.26 -10.55
C GLY A 93 -6.82 -23.67 -10.91
N THR A 94 -6.62 -24.04 -12.16
CA THR A 94 -5.29 -24.21 -12.78
C THR A 94 -5.11 -23.17 -13.90
N LYS A 95 -3.90 -23.07 -14.45
CA LYS A 95 -3.63 -22.13 -15.56
C LYS A 95 -4.47 -22.49 -16.81
N SER A 96 -4.69 -23.78 -17.07
CA SER A 96 -5.51 -24.27 -18.19
C SER A 96 -7.00 -24.28 -17.87
N ALA A 97 -7.38 -24.41 -16.61
CA ALA A 97 -8.75 -24.49 -16.11
C ALA A 97 -9.01 -23.52 -14.94
N PRO A 98 -9.03 -22.20 -15.17
CA PRO A 98 -9.31 -21.23 -14.13
C PRO A 98 -10.74 -21.30 -13.62
N VAL A 99 -10.99 -20.79 -12.42
CA VAL A 99 -12.33 -20.54 -11.89
C VAL A 99 -12.66 -19.07 -12.04
N ILE A 100 -13.64 -18.74 -12.85
CA ILE A 100 -14.01 -17.38 -13.22
C ILE A 100 -15.35 -17.02 -12.56
N TRP A 101 -15.33 -16.03 -11.68
CA TRP A 101 -16.53 -15.42 -11.10
C TRP A 101 -16.79 -14.11 -11.85
N LYS A 102 -17.94 -13.98 -12.50
CA LYS A 102 -18.22 -12.78 -13.29
C LYS A 102 -19.68 -12.32 -13.18
N SER A 103 -19.88 -11.03 -13.36
CA SER A 103 -21.23 -10.50 -13.62
C SER A 103 -21.76 -11.04 -14.95
N ALA A 104 -23.07 -11.25 -15.04
CA ALA A 104 -23.71 -11.53 -16.34
C ALA A 104 -23.49 -10.33 -17.28
N ASP A 105 -23.27 -10.63 -18.54
CA ASP A 105 -22.96 -9.62 -19.55
C ASP A 105 -24.05 -8.54 -19.63
N GLY A 106 -23.64 -7.28 -19.51
CA GLY A 106 -24.54 -6.12 -19.51
C GLY A 106 -25.35 -5.92 -18.23
N GLU A 107 -25.20 -6.76 -17.21
CA GLU A 107 -25.90 -6.67 -15.94
C GLU A 107 -25.00 -6.09 -14.84
N LYS A 108 -25.56 -5.17 -14.05
CA LYS A 108 -24.86 -4.60 -12.89
C LYS A 108 -25.05 -5.49 -11.66
N VAL A 109 -23.97 -6.06 -11.16
CA VAL A 109 -23.93 -6.84 -9.92
C VAL A 109 -23.25 -6.02 -8.85
N LEU A 110 -23.99 -5.56 -7.83
CA LEU A 110 -23.45 -4.83 -6.69
C LEU A 110 -23.34 -5.74 -5.47
N LEU A 111 -22.11 -5.96 -5.01
CA LEU A 111 -21.81 -6.65 -3.77
C LEU A 111 -21.65 -5.60 -2.67
N SER A 112 -22.59 -5.56 -1.73
CA SER A 112 -22.60 -4.60 -0.63
C SER A 112 -22.19 -5.25 0.67
N GLY A 113 -21.14 -4.70 1.31
CA GLY A 113 -20.73 -5.05 2.67
C GLY A 113 -21.51 -4.32 3.77
N GLY A 114 -22.57 -3.57 3.39
CA GLY A 114 -23.40 -2.82 4.31
C GLY A 114 -24.77 -3.44 4.57
N LYS A 115 -25.42 -2.97 5.62
CA LYS A 115 -26.83 -3.28 5.92
C LYS A 115 -27.70 -2.09 5.55
N ARG A 116 -28.78 -2.34 4.82
CA ARG A 116 -29.78 -1.34 4.47
C ARG A 116 -30.77 -1.17 5.60
N PHE A 117 -31.07 0.07 5.96
CA PHE A 117 -32.14 0.41 6.90
C PHE A 117 -33.50 0.35 6.21
N SER A 118 -34.32 -0.60 6.60
CA SER A 118 -35.71 -0.76 6.14
C SER A 118 -36.76 -0.32 7.16
N GLY A 119 -36.30 0.09 8.35
CA GLY A 119 -37.17 0.55 9.45
C GLY A 119 -37.81 1.90 9.17
N LYS A 120 -38.94 2.17 9.85
CA LYS A 120 -39.60 3.46 9.79
C LYS A 120 -38.76 4.53 10.48
N TRP A 121 -38.53 5.63 9.77
CA TRP A 121 -37.92 6.83 10.32
C TRP A 121 -38.99 7.78 10.88
N ILE A 122 -38.75 8.31 12.07
CA ILE A 122 -39.64 9.21 12.78
C ILE A 122 -38.96 10.58 12.88
N LYS A 123 -39.68 11.64 12.53
CA LYS A 123 -39.19 13.00 12.61
C LYS A 123 -39.53 13.61 13.97
N ASN A 124 -38.54 14.23 14.65
CA ASN A 124 -38.76 14.99 15.87
C ASN A 124 -39.06 16.49 15.58
N ASP A 125 -39.36 17.25 16.62
CA ASP A 125 -39.74 18.67 16.52
C ASP A 125 -38.60 19.58 16.01
N LYS A 126 -37.34 19.13 16.14
CA LYS A 126 -36.14 19.82 15.62
C LYS A 126 -35.84 19.51 14.15
N GLY A 127 -36.68 18.71 13.50
CA GLY A 127 -36.48 18.34 12.11
C GLY A 127 -35.46 17.19 11.90
N ILE A 128 -34.95 16.60 12.97
CA ILE A 128 -34.06 15.45 12.94
C ILE A 128 -34.89 14.18 12.85
N TRP A 129 -34.45 13.24 12.03
CA TRP A 129 -35.10 11.95 11.89
C TRP A 129 -34.31 10.88 12.63
N TYR A 130 -35.01 9.87 13.16
CA TYR A 130 -34.37 8.73 13.81
C TYR A 130 -35.06 7.41 13.47
N THR A 131 -34.30 6.34 13.54
CA THR A 131 -34.78 4.95 13.45
C THR A 131 -34.12 4.10 14.53
N ASN A 132 -34.74 2.97 14.92
CA ASN A 132 -34.15 2.06 15.90
C ASN A 132 -33.06 1.18 15.27
N VAL A 133 -31.99 1.01 16.01
CA VAL A 133 -30.85 0.13 15.70
C VAL A 133 -30.53 -0.69 16.96
N PRO A 134 -31.37 -1.71 17.28
CA PRO A 134 -31.21 -2.48 18.53
C PRO A 134 -29.82 -3.09 18.68
N GLU A 135 -29.17 -3.46 17.58
CA GLU A 135 -27.83 -4.06 17.57
C GLU A 135 -26.73 -3.07 18.00
N ALA A 136 -27.01 -1.78 17.99
CA ALA A 136 -26.08 -0.76 18.47
C ALA A 136 -26.24 -0.47 19.98
N LYS A 137 -27.36 -0.90 20.58
CA LYS A 137 -27.66 -0.56 21.97
C LYS A 137 -26.72 -1.24 22.96
N GLY A 138 -26.21 -0.46 23.90
CA GLY A 138 -25.31 -0.94 24.95
C GLY A 138 -23.88 -1.22 24.50
N TRP A 139 -23.54 -0.86 23.26
CA TRP A 139 -22.14 -0.87 22.85
C TRP A 139 -21.37 0.16 23.70
N LYS A 140 -20.25 -0.29 24.25
CA LYS A 140 -19.32 0.58 24.99
C LYS A 140 -17.94 0.39 24.42
N ARG A 141 -17.27 1.50 24.22
CA ARG A 141 -15.87 1.47 23.83
C ARG A 141 -15.03 0.99 25.01
N GLU A 142 -14.26 -0.07 24.78
CA GLU A 142 -13.20 -0.45 25.72
C GLU A 142 -11.99 0.45 25.47
N VAL A 143 -11.84 1.48 26.30
CA VAL A 143 -10.81 2.53 26.20
C VAL A 143 -9.39 1.96 26.28
N HIS A 144 -9.22 0.77 26.84
CA HIS A 144 -7.91 0.16 27.11
C HIS A 144 -7.53 -1.01 26.19
N VAL A 145 -8.47 -1.48 25.37
CA VAL A 145 -8.20 -2.62 24.48
C VAL A 145 -8.02 -2.11 23.06
N PRO A 146 -6.88 -2.45 22.42
CA PRO A 146 -6.73 -2.21 21.01
C PRO A 146 -7.93 -2.73 20.22
N GLU A 147 -8.48 -1.89 19.33
CA GLU A 147 -9.72 -2.17 18.58
C GLU A 147 -9.65 -3.48 17.77
N LYS A 148 -8.44 -3.87 17.33
CA LYS A 148 -8.22 -5.18 16.69
C LYS A 148 -8.41 -6.37 17.65
N TYR A 149 -8.35 -6.15 18.95
CA TYR A 149 -8.57 -7.14 20.01
C TYR A 149 -9.90 -6.94 20.73
N ALA A 150 -10.54 -5.79 20.53
CA ALA A 150 -11.90 -5.59 20.98
C ALA A 150 -12.78 -6.61 20.24
N LYS A 151 -13.12 -7.69 20.92
CA LYS A 151 -14.17 -8.59 20.43
C LYS A 151 -15.44 -7.77 20.44
N ILE A 152 -15.85 -7.23 19.28
CA ILE A 152 -17.21 -6.72 19.14
C ILE A 152 -18.09 -7.93 19.49
N PRO A 153 -18.92 -7.82 20.54
CA PRO A 153 -19.83 -8.91 20.85
C PRO A 153 -20.61 -9.26 19.59
N PRO A 154 -20.82 -10.54 19.28
CA PRO A 154 -21.39 -10.98 18.01
C PRO A 154 -22.76 -10.38 17.67
N ASN A 155 -23.40 -9.70 18.63
CA ASN A 155 -24.69 -9.07 18.50
C ASN A 155 -24.64 -7.52 18.57
N GLN A 156 -23.45 -6.89 18.53
CA GLN A 156 -23.33 -5.44 18.58
C GLN A 156 -22.81 -4.90 17.26
N TRP A 157 -23.49 -3.91 16.71
CA TRP A 157 -23.15 -3.26 15.46
C TRP A 157 -22.77 -1.79 15.72
N ASN A 158 -21.50 -1.49 15.62
CA ASN A 158 -20.98 -0.12 15.63
C ASN A 158 -20.44 0.23 14.24
N PHE A 159 -20.92 1.33 13.68
CA PHE A 159 -20.46 1.83 12.40
C PHE A 159 -20.08 3.30 12.52
N ARG A 160 -19.13 3.73 11.70
CA ARG A 160 -18.60 5.10 11.66
C ARG A 160 -18.87 5.79 10.34
N GLU A 161 -19.62 5.17 9.46
CA GLU A 161 -20.02 5.69 8.17
C GLU A 161 -21.50 5.43 7.94
N LEU A 162 -22.12 6.35 7.23
CA LEU A 162 -23.51 6.22 6.77
C LEU A 162 -23.57 6.67 5.32
N PHE A 163 -24.26 5.93 4.48
CA PHE A 163 -24.49 6.29 3.10
C PHE A 163 -25.96 6.56 2.88
N VAL A 164 -26.27 7.72 2.32
CA VAL A 164 -27.64 8.15 2.00
C VAL A 164 -27.71 8.44 0.50
N ASN A 165 -28.55 7.73 -0.21
CA ASN A 165 -28.72 7.83 -1.67
C ASN A 165 -27.35 7.76 -2.41
N GLY A 166 -26.47 6.86 -1.97
CA GLY A 166 -25.14 6.64 -2.54
C GLY A 166 -24.09 7.67 -2.14
N ASN A 167 -24.39 8.65 -1.29
CA ASN A 167 -23.45 9.65 -0.80
C ASN A 167 -23.04 9.36 0.65
N ARG A 168 -21.77 9.54 0.97
CA ARG A 168 -21.26 9.43 2.34
C ARG A 168 -21.76 10.61 3.17
N ALA A 169 -22.62 10.36 4.15
CA ALA A 169 -23.11 11.32 5.10
C ALA A 169 -22.02 11.69 6.13
N ILE A 170 -22.16 12.86 6.74
CA ILE A 170 -21.18 13.40 7.69
C ILE A 170 -21.54 12.92 9.10
N ARG A 171 -20.60 12.33 9.83
CA ARG A 171 -20.78 12.05 11.26
C ARG A 171 -20.84 13.39 11.99
N ALA A 172 -21.86 13.59 12.86
CA ALA A 172 -22.04 14.82 13.62
C ALA A 172 -20.71 15.32 14.21
N ARG A 173 -20.31 16.54 13.87
CA ARG A 173 -18.96 17.04 14.15
C ARG A 173 -18.91 18.55 14.40
N TYR A 174 -17.87 18.97 15.14
CA TYR A 174 -17.54 20.36 15.34
C TYR A 174 -16.06 20.64 14.99
N PRO A 175 -15.71 21.72 14.25
CA PRO A 175 -16.63 22.57 13.48
C PRO A 175 -17.30 21.80 12.34
N ASN A 176 -18.39 22.35 11.82
CA ASN A 176 -19.09 21.74 10.69
C ASN A 176 -18.21 21.69 9.43
N LYS A 177 -18.33 20.60 8.66
CA LYS A 177 -17.50 20.38 7.47
C LYS A 177 -17.66 21.47 6.40
N ASN A 178 -18.83 22.08 6.32
CA ASN A 178 -19.18 23.06 5.30
C ASN A 178 -18.94 24.51 5.75
N GLU A 179 -18.36 24.74 6.92
CA GLU A 179 -17.96 26.07 7.35
C GLU A 179 -16.72 26.58 6.59
N SER A 180 -16.52 27.89 6.57
CA SER A 180 -15.34 28.51 5.96
C SER A 180 -14.03 28.04 6.60
N ASN A 181 -14.07 27.72 7.90
CA ASN A 181 -12.97 27.07 8.62
C ASN A 181 -13.49 25.80 9.31
N PRO A 182 -13.40 24.63 8.66
CA PRO A 182 -13.95 23.37 9.18
C PRO A 182 -13.04 22.67 10.19
N PHE A 183 -12.10 23.38 10.82
CA PHE A 183 -11.12 22.83 11.75
C PHE A 183 -10.97 23.68 13.00
N LEU A 184 -10.68 23.02 14.12
CA LEU A 184 -10.07 23.58 15.31
C LEU A 184 -8.55 23.49 15.20
N TYR A 185 -7.86 24.28 16.02
CA TYR A 185 -6.39 24.31 16.07
C TYR A 185 -5.91 24.21 17.51
N ALA A 186 -4.85 23.43 17.74
CA ALA A 186 -4.20 23.40 19.03
C ALA A 186 -3.59 24.79 19.33
N SER A 187 -3.98 25.40 20.45
CA SER A 187 -3.54 26.75 20.83
C SER A 187 -2.10 26.79 21.34
N SER A 188 -1.61 25.68 21.87
CA SER A 188 -0.22 25.51 22.32
C SER A 188 0.25 24.07 22.20
N THR A 189 1.58 23.88 22.27
CA THR A 189 2.19 22.56 22.43
C THR A 189 2.23 22.22 23.91
N LEU A 190 1.63 21.08 24.29
CA LEU A 190 1.63 20.59 25.66
C LEU A 190 2.70 19.51 25.88
N SER A 191 3.20 19.36 27.10
CA SER A 191 4.16 18.31 27.46
C SER A 191 3.53 16.91 27.47
N SER A 192 2.20 16.84 27.71
CA SER A 192 1.48 15.56 27.64
C SER A 192 1.00 15.28 26.23
N PRO A 193 1.33 14.12 25.63
CA PRO A 193 0.83 13.72 24.33
C PRO A 193 -0.67 13.35 24.34
N LEU A 194 -1.27 13.21 25.52
CA LEU A 194 -2.67 12.83 25.67
C LEU A 194 -3.58 14.03 26.01
N LYS A 195 -3.12 15.24 25.72
CA LYS A 195 -3.89 16.47 25.91
C LYS A 195 -3.77 17.38 24.70
N VAL A 196 -4.87 18.04 24.36
CA VAL A 196 -4.92 19.07 23.31
C VAL A 196 -5.42 20.38 23.92
N SER A 197 -4.63 21.44 23.80
CA SER A 197 -5.06 22.79 24.19
C SER A 197 -5.87 23.42 23.07
N VAL A 198 -6.93 24.10 23.40
CA VAL A 198 -7.79 24.84 22.48
C VAL A 198 -8.16 26.22 23.02
N GLU A 199 -8.73 27.09 22.22
CA GLU A 199 -9.21 28.37 22.69
C GLU A 199 -10.42 28.23 23.64
N LYS A 200 -11.31 27.27 23.29
CA LYS A 200 -12.51 26.99 24.09
C LYS A 200 -12.91 25.53 23.88
N VAL A 201 -13.21 24.84 24.99
CA VAL A 201 -13.81 23.52 25.00
C VAL A 201 -15.32 23.55 25.16
N ASN A 202 -16.02 22.56 24.65
CA ASN A 202 -17.44 22.34 24.96
C ASN A 202 -17.54 21.14 25.93
N LYS A 203 -18.35 21.33 26.99
CA LYS A 203 -18.57 20.31 28.03
C LYS A 203 -19.12 18.99 27.42
N SER A 204 -20.03 19.10 26.45
CA SER A 204 -20.63 17.93 25.80
C SER A 204 -19.62 17.01 25.12
N TRP A 205 -18.44 17.49 24.72
CA TRP A 205 -17.40 16.66 24.12
C TRP A 205 -16.82 15.63 25.10
N GLY A 206 -16.68 16.03 26.38
CA GLY A 206 -16.21 15.14 27.45
C GLY A 206 -17.27 14.22 28.02
N GLU A 207 -18.55 14.54 27.82
CA GLU A 207 -19.69 13.77 28.31
C GLU A 207 -20.21 12.73 27.29
N ALA A 208 -19.82 12.86 26.02
CA ALA A 208 -20.26 11.95 24.95
C ALA A 208 -19.47 10.62 24.95
N GLU A 209 -20.18 9.51 25.01
CA GLU A 209 -19.56 8.16 25.10
C GLU A 209 -18.71 7.78 23.86
N ASP A 210 -19.01 8.35 22.70
CA ASP A 210 -18.35 8.01 21.41
C ASP A 210 -17.66 9.22 20.76
N ALA A 211 -17.36 10.26 21.56
CA ALA A 211 -16.62 11.43 21.08
C ALA A 211 -15.20 11.04 20.66
N GLN A 212 -14.81 11.48 19.49
CA GLN A 212 -13.46 11.28 18.93
C GLN A 212 -12.89 12.59 18.41
N ILE A 213 -11.59 12.74 18.57
CA ILE A 213 -10.81 13.74 17.86
C ILE A 213 -10.18 13.08 16.61
N ASN A 214 -10.33 13.73 15.47
CA ASN A 214 -9.54 13.42 14.29
C ASN A 214 -8.53 14.56 14.08
N ILE A 215 -7.26 14.26 14.26
CA ILE A 215 -6.20 15.27 14.31
C ILE A 215 -5.12 15.03 13.27
N VAL A 216 -4.66 16.12 12.64
CA VAL A 216 -3.47 16.14 11.77
C VAL A 216 -2.32 16.72 12.59
N PRO A 217 -1.34 15.89 13.01
CA PRO A 217 -0.26 16.30 13.89
C PRO A 217 0.83 17.10 13.15
N ARG A 218 1.90 17.47 13.86
CA ARG A 218 3.00 18.32 13.42
C ARG A 218 3.52 18.05 12.00
N TRP A 219 3.69 16.78 11.64
CA TRP A 219 4.26 16.42 10.36
C TRP A 219 3.31 16.59 9.16
N ARG A 220 2.00 16.73 9.41
CA ARG A 220 0.96 17.09 8.42
C ARG A 220 0.86 16.18 7.19
N PHE A 221 1.40 14.96 7.29
CA PHE A 221 1.33 14.00 6.19
C PHE A 221 0.33 12.86 6.44
N PHE A 222 -0.37 12.86 7.59
CA PHE A 222 -1.41 11.90 7.93
C PHE A 222 -2.36 12.49 8.96
N ASN A 223 -3.51 11.86 9.14
CA ASN A 223 -4.43 12.11 10.24
C ASN A 223 -4.54 10.88 11.12
N GLN A 224 -4.91 11.09 12.36
CA GLN A 224 -5.11 10.03 13.35
C GLN A 224 -6.30 10.32 14.24
N TRP A 225 -6.90 9.26 14.76
CA TRP A 225 -8.02 9.35 15.70
C TRP A 225 -7.58 9.01 17.10
N ASN A 226 -8.15 9.73 18.08
CA ASN A 226 -8.11 9.32 19.46
C ASN A 226 -9.49 9.55 20.08
N ASP A 227 -9.76 8.88 21.19
CA ASP A 227 -10.99 9.06 21.95
C ASP A 227 -10.89 10.31 22.81
N VAL A 228 -11.95 11.08 22.89
CA VAL A 228 -12.09 12.13 23.88
C VAL A 228 -12.64 11.48 25.14
N VAL A 229 -11.87 11.52 26.22
CA VAL A 229 -12.23 10.90 27.51
C VAL A 229 -12.63 11.92 28.58
N GLY A 230 -12.40 13.20 28.31
CA GLY A 230 -12.77 14.29 29.18
C GLY A 230 -12.41 15.66 28.61
N VAL A 231 -12.85 16.70 29.28
CA VAL A 231 -12.47 18.09 28.99
C VAL A 231 -12.20 18.84 30.27
N ASP A 232 -11.16 19.65 30.28
CA ASP A 232 -10.84 20.61 31.35
C ASP A 232 -11.35 21.99 30.96
N LEU A 233 -12.46 22.38 31.55
CA LEU A 233 -13.11 23.68 31.28
C LEU A 233 -12.32 24.89 31.84
N VAL A 234 -11.42 24.66 32.80
CA VAL A 234 -10.63 25.74 33.43
C VAL A 234 -9.42 26.06 32.53
N ASN A 235 -8.72 25.05 32.09
CA ASN A 235 -7.51 25.21 31.28
C ASN A 235 -7.77 25.13 29.78
N ASN A 236 -9.00 24.87 29.34
CA ASN A 236 -9.39 24.65 27.95
C ASN A 236 -8.58 23.52 27.29
N HIS A 237 -8.55 22.37 27.94
CA HIS A 237 -7.91 21.18 27.41
C HIS A 237 -8.91 20.06 27.06
N ILE A 238 -8.62 19.30 26.02
CA ILE A 238 -9.29 18.05 25.68
C ILE A 238 -8.38 16.93 26.17
N ASP A 239 -8.89 16.04 27.02
CA ASP A 239 -8.20 14.85 27.48
C ASP A 239 -8.46 13.69 26.52
N LEU A 240 -7.36 13.05 26.09
CA LEU A 240 -7.37 11.97 25.12
C LEU A 240 -7.22 10.62 25.79
N GLY A 241 -7.83 9.60 25.21
CA GLY A 241 -7.65 8.22 25.62
C GLY A 241 -6.20 7.72 25.44
N PRO A 242 -5.86 6.57 26.05
CA PRO A 242 -4.48 6.06 26.11
C PRO A 242 -3.95 5.52 24.79
N ARG A 243 -4.65 5.75 23.67
CA ARG A 243 -4.18 5.34 22.34
C ARG A 243 -2.90 6.09 22.00
N GLU A 244 -1.87 5.34 21.68
CA GLU A 244 -0.59 5.91 21.30
C GLU A 244 -0.74 6.75 20.01
N LEU A 245 -0.34 8.01 20.10
CA LEU A 245 -0.30 8.93 18.98
C LEU A 245 1.06 8.84 18.29
N HIS A 246 1.07 8.66 16.99
CA HIS A 246 2.31 8.58 16.24
C HIS A 246 3.01 9.93 16.06
N GLY A 247 2.27 11.01 16.00
CA GLY A 247 2.80 12.36 15.80
C GLY A 247 2.58 13.29 16.99
N GLU A 248 3.55 14.13 17.27
CA GLU A 248 3.41 15.18 18.28
C GLU A 248 2.28 16.15 17.91
N ILE A 249 1.44 16.47 18.88
CA ILE A 249 0.48 17.57 18.77
C ILE A 249 1.20 18.85 19.16
N ASN A 250 1.43 19.72 18.21
CA ASN A 250 2.01 21.03 18.44
C ASN A 250 0.99 22.14 18.19
N LYS A 251 1.37 23.36 18.57
CA LYS A 251 0.60 24.54 18.18
C LYS A 251 0.28 24.51 16.68
N ASP A 252 -0.93 24.89 16.33
CA ASP A 252 -1.49 24.89 14.97
C ASP A 252 -1.71 23.50 14.33
N SER A 253 -1.57 22.40 15.07
CA SER A 253 -2.13 21.10 14.62
C SER A 253 -3.65 21.25 14.49
N TRP A 254 -4.20 20.93 13.32
CA TRP A 254 -5.63 21.09 13.08
C TRP A 254 -6.40 19.78 13.29
N PHE A 255 -7.63 19.92 13.75
CA PHE A 255 -8.46 18.77 14.09
C PHE A 255 -9.96 19.14 14.08
N TRP A 256 -10.79 18.14 14.25
CA TRP A 256 -12.20 18.28 14.58
C TRP A 256 -12.63 17.24 15.61
N ILE A 257 -13.72 17.50 16.30
CA ILE A 257 -14.37 16.55 17.19
C ILE A 257 -15.57 15.96 16.46
N GLU A 258 -15.78 14.66 16.56
CA GLU A 258 -16.92 13.97 15.95
C GLU A 258 -17.54 12.94 16.91
N GLY A 259 -18.77 12.50 16.62
CA GLY A 259 -19.48 11.52 17.44
C GLY A 259 -20.09 12.16 18.70
N VAL A 260 -20.54 13.40 18.61
CA VAL A 260 -21.22 14.13 19.67
C VAL A 260 -22.65 14.46 19.24
N LYS A 261 -23.66 14.06 20.02
CA LYS A 261 -25.09 14.24 19.69
C LYS A 261 -25.48 15.72 19.57
N ASP A 262 -24.93 16.58 20.43
CA ASP A 262 -25.22 18.01 20.45
C ASP A 262 -24.70 18.74 19.19
N GLU A 263 -23.71 18.15 18.51
CA GLU A 263 -23.15 18.66 17.25
C GLU A 263 -23.91 18.13 16.00
N LEU A 264 -25.09 17.53 16.18
CA LEU A 264 -25.97 17.13 15.08
C LEU A 264 -26.84 18.32 14.64
N ASP A 265 -26.23 19.33 14.09
CA ASP A 265 -26.86 20.64 13.86
C ASP A 265 -26.93 21.04 12.37
N MET A 266 -26.20 20.35 11.46
CA MET A 266 -26.19 20.63 10.02
C MET A 266 -26.88 19.56 9.18
N PRO A 267 -27.57 19.95 8.08
CA PRO A 267 -28.09 18.99 7.13
C PRO A 267 -27.03 18.08 6.53
N GLY A 268 -27.32 16.78 6.42
CA GLY A 268 -26.39 15.74 5.96
C GLY A 268 -25.61 15.06 7.08
N GLU A 269 -25.81 15.48 8.32
CA GLU A 269 -25.15 14.89 9.48
C GLU A 269 -25.98 13.76 10.10
N TRP A 270 -25.27 12.81 10.73
CA TRP A 270 -25.83 11.68 11.44
C TRP A 270 -25.11 11.41 12.76
N PHE A 271 -25.82 10.76 13.68
CA PHE A 271 -25.30 10.33 14.98
C PHE A 271 -25.90 8.97 15.38
N LEU A 272 -25.05 8.03 15.84
CA LEU A 272 -25.48 6.75 16.40
C LEU A 272 -25.45 6.81 17.91
N ASP A 273 -26.63 6.71 18.52
CA ASP A 273 -26.82 6.72 19.95
C ASP A 273 -26.79 5.29 20.50
N HIS A 274 -25.70 4.95 21.17
CA HIS A 274 -25.53 3.62 21.74
C HIS A 274 -26.32 3.38 23.03
N GLN A 275 -26.73 4.42 23.74
CA GLN A 275 -27.55 4.28 24.94
C GLN A 275 -29.00 3.96 24.56
N GLU A 276 -29.53 4.71 23.61
CA GLU A 276 -30.88 4.52 23.13
C GLU A 276 -31.02 3.38 22.10
N GLY A 277 -29.94 3.01 21.39
CA GLY A 277 -29.96 2.13 20.23
C GLY A 277 -30.70 2.77 19.06
N LYS A 278 -30.39 4.04 18.76
CA LYS A 278 -31.03 4.82 17.70
C LYS A 278 -30.02 5.48 16.79
N LEU A 279 -30.33 5.46 15.51
CA LEU A 279 -29.60 6.24 14.49
C LEU A 279 -30.39 7.53 14.22
N TYR A 280 -29.75 8.66 14.40
CA TYR A 280 -30.27 10.00 14.11
C TYR A 280 -29.67 10.51 12.80
N TYR A 281 -30.47 11.17 11.98
CA TYR A 281 -30.04 11.79 10.74
C TYR A 281 -30.77 13.11 10.52
N LYS A 282 -30.05 14.16 10.15
CA LYS A 282 -30.58 15.44 9.73
C LYS A 282 -30.53 15.54 8.21
N PRO A 283 -31.65 15.32 7.50
CA PRO A 283 -31.66 15.20 6.06
C PRO A 283 -31.22 16.46 5.33
N LEU A 284 -30.65 16.32 4.15
CA LEU A 284 -30.47 17.41 3.21
C LEU A 284 -31.83 17.97 2.76
N LYS A 285 -31.84 19.19 2.23
CA LYS A 285 -33.06 19.81 1.73
C LYS A 285 -33.70 18.93 0.64
N GLY A 286 -34.96 18.55 0.87
CA GLY A 286 -35.72 17.71 -0.06
C GLY A 286 -35.58 16.20 0.15
N GLU A 287 -34.70 15.75 1.02
CA GLU A 287 -34.59 14.33 1.37
C GLU A 287 -35.68 13.90 2.37
N ASN A 288 -36.14 12.66 2.16
CA ASN A 288 -37.06 11.99 3.07
C ASN A 288 -36.47 10.61 3.43
N PRO A 289 -35.98 10.40 4.66
CA PRO A 289 -35.36 9.13 5.07
C PRO A 289 -36.23 7.88 4.84
N ASN A 290 -37.56 8.00 4.87
CA ASN A 290 -38.46 6.90 4.56
C ASN A 290 -38.53 6.55 3.06
N LYS A 291 -37.96 7.40 2.19
CA LYS A 291 -37.92 7.20 0.73
C LYS A 291 -36.47 7.08 0.22
N SER A 292 -35.49 7.34 1.09
CA SER A 292 -34.06 7.28 0.77
C SER A 292 -33.50 5.88 0.95
N GLU A 293 -32.52 5.53 0.15
CA GLU A 293 -31.69 4.39 0.41
C GLU A 293 -30.65 4.78 1.48
N ILE A 294 -30.71 4.15 2.65
CA ILE A 294 -29.79 4.43 3.76
C ILE A 294 -29.10 3.12 4.13
N ILE A 295 -27.75 3.14 4.07
CA ILE A 295 -26.90 1.97 4.28
C ILE A 295 -25.80 2.33 5.27
N ALA A 296 -25.57 1.47 6.27
CA ALA A 296 -24.37 1.54 7.09
C ALA A 296 -23.46 0.33 6.84
N PRO A 297 -22.13 0.52 6.81
CA PRO A 297 -21.19 -0.58 6.63
C PRO A 297 -21.30 -1.62 7.76
N PHE A 298 -21.12 -2.87 7.39
CA PHE A 298 -21.11 -4.00 8.31
C PHE A 298 -19.86 -4.86 8.16
N LEU A 299 -19.45 -5.17 6.92
CA LEU A 299 -18.26 -5.95 6.62
C LEU A 299 -17.07 -5.02 6.36
N ASN A 300 -15.90 -5.39 6.84
CA ASN A 300 -14.66 -4.72 6.49
C ASN A 300 -14.03 -5.23 5.19
N ARG A 301 -14.46 -6.41 4.71
CA ARG A 301 -14.06 -6.98 3.43
C ARG A 301 -15.20 -7.79 2.81
N ILE A 302 -15.24 -7.84 1.48
CA ILE A 302 -16.24 -8.58 0.71
C ILE A 302 -15.67 -9.92 0.26
N PHE A 303 -14.49 -9.91 -0.39
CA PHE A 303 -13.77 -11.13 -0.75
C PHE A 303 -12.48 -11.26 0.02
N TYR A 304 -12.19 -12.48 0.45
CA TYR A 304 -10.92 -12.84 1.09
C TYR A 304 -10.38 -14.13 0.49
N LEU A 305 -9.34 -14.00 -0.32
CA LEU A 305 -8.58 -15.13 -0.84
C LEU A 305 -7.47 -15.41 0.17
N LYS A 306 -7.57 -16.52 0.87
CA LYS A 306 -6.70 -16.85 1.99
C LYS A 306 -5.93 -18.15 1.75
N GLY A 307 -4.68 -18.02 1.32
CA GLY A 307 -3.73 -19.13 1.29
C GLY A 307 -3.09 -19.36 2.66
N ASP A 308 -2.41 -20.49 2.79
CA ASP A 308 -1.71 -20.90 4.02
C ASP A 308 -0.20 -20.84 3.79
N ILE A 309 0.46 -19.85 4.38
CA ILE A 309 1.90 -19.64 4.20
C ILE A 309 2.73 -20.75 4.84
N GLU A 310 2.29 -21.33 5.96
CA GLU A 310 3.04 -22.36 6.67
C GLU A 310 2.99 -23.69 5.92
N LYS A 311 1.86 -23.99 5.28
CA LYS A 311 1.70 -25.15 4.40
C LYS A 311 2.17 -24.89 2.97
N LYS A 312 2.63 -23.65 2.66
CA LYS A 312 2.97 -23.21 1.30
C LYS A 312 1.85 -23.47 0.28
N SER A 313 0.61 -23.35 0.72
CA SER A 313 -0.59 -23.59 -0.08
C SER A 313 -1.22 -22.26 -0.48
N LEU A 314 -1.08 -21.89 -1.74
CA LEU A 314 -1.58 -20.60 -2.28
C LEU A 314 -2.96 -20.78 -2.91
N VAL A 315 -3.79 -19.73 -2.81
CA VAL A 315 -4.99 -19.63 -3.65
C VAL A 315 -4.56 -19.21 -5.04
N SER A 316 -4.97 -19.93 -6.08
CA SER A 316 -4.45 -19.74 -7.44
C SER A 316 -5.53 -19.76 -8.51
N ASN A 317 -5.33 -18.95 -9.57
CA ASN A 317 -6.11 -19.00 -10.82
C ASN A 317 -7.62 -18.82 -10.58
N ILE A 318 -8.00 -17.89 -9.68
CA ILE A 318 -9.37 -17.44 -9.48
C ILE A 318 -9.47 -16.03 -10.08
N TYR A 319 -10.45 -15.82 -10.95
CA TYR A 319 -10.65 -14.55 -11.67
C TYR A 319 -11.99 -13.95 -11.29
N PHE A 320 -12.01 -12.65 -11.01
CA PHE A 320 -13.22 -11.87 -10.74
C PHE A 320 -13.39 -10.80 -11.80
N GLN A 321 -14.57 -10.72 -12.41
CA GLN A 321 -14.82 -9.83 -13.54
C GLN A 321 -16.15 -9.08 -13.43
N GLY A 322 -16.12 -7.76 -13.60
CA GLY A 322 -17.32 -6.94 -13.78
C GLY A 322 -18.15 -6.66 -12.53
N PHE A 323 -17.65 -6.96 -11.35
CA PHE A 323 -18.38 -6.70 -10.10
C PHE A 323 -18.28 -5.24 -9.65
N HIS A 324 -19.35 -4.78 -8.99
CA HIS A 324 -19.33 -3.54 -8.20
C HIS A 324 -19.22 -3.89 -6.71
N PHE A 325 -18.29 -3.23 -6.00
CA PHE A 325 -18.06 -3.40 -4.57
C PHE A 325 -18.36 -2.10 -3.83
N SER A 326 -19.16 -2.16 -2.75
CA SER A 326 -19.48 -0.97 -1.96
C SER A 326 -19.71 -1.26 -0.49
N HIS A 327 -19.72 -0.19 0.29
CA HIS A 327 -20.18 -0.15 1.68
C HIS A 327 -19.41 -1.09 2.62
N THR A 328 -18.10 -1.18 2.45
CA THR A 328 -17.25 -1.80 3.49
C THR A 328 -16.93 -0.78 4.56
N THR A 329 -16.74 -1.21 5.80
CA THR A 329 -16.28 -0.37 6.90
C THR A 329 -14.77 -0.21 6.89
N TYR A 330 -14.26 0.65 7.75
CA TYR A 330 -12.83 0.76 8.06
C TYR A 330 -12.57 0.50 9.54
N THR A 331 -11.37 0.04 9.86
CA THR A 331 -10.91 -0.05 11.23
C THR A 331 -10.03 1.16 11.57
N LEU A 332 -10.10 1.63 12.80
CA LEU A 332 -9.14 2.59 13.32
C LEU A 332 -7.88 1.80 13.69
N GLY A 333 -6.92 1.73 12.76
CA GLY A 333 -5.66 1.03 12.99
C GLY A 333 -4.96 1.55 14.24
N GLN A 334 -4.43 0.64 15.04
CA GLN A 334 -3.90 0.98 16.36
C GLN A 334 -2.41 0.76 16.47
N ILE A 335 -1.90 -0.09 15.58
CA ILE A 335 -0.49 -0.46 15.62
C ILE A 335 0.32 0.51 14.78
N GLU A 336 -0.25 0.93 13.66
CA GLU A 336 0.36 1.91 12.76
C GLU A 336 -0.75 2.83 12.23
N PRO A 337 -0.92 4.02 12.81
CA PRO A 337 -2.01 4.93 12.43
C PRO A 337 -1.91 5.44 11.00
N ARG A 338 -0.77 5.26 10.35
CA ARG A 338 -0.54 5.65 8.95
C ARG A 338 -0.97 4.58 7.97
N VAL A 339 -0.74 3.30 8.25
CA VAL A 339 -1.08 2.21 7.34
C VAL A 339 -2.42 1.61 7.73
N HIS A 340 -3.32 1.60 6.79
CA HIS A 340 -4.67 1.09 6.94
C HIS A 340 -4.75 -0.30 6.32
N THR A 341 -5.10 -1.30 7.09
CA THR A 341 -5.07 -2.71 6.70
C THR A 341 -6.43 -3.28 6.33
N ASP A 342 -7.39 -2.44 5.92
CA ASP A 342 -8.69 -2.89 5.42
C ASP A 342 -8.77 -2.70 3.91
N ALA A 343 -9.39 -3.65 3.25
CA ALA A 343 -9.69 -3.58 1.83
C ALA A 343 -10.97 -4.35 1.51
N ALA A 344 -11.69 -3.89 0.48
CA ALA A 344 -12.88 -4.59 0.01
C ALA A 344 -12.57 -6.01 -0.49
N VAL A 345 -11.41 -6.18 -1.13
CA VAL A 345 -10.85 -7.48 -1.53
C VAL A 345 -9.46 -7.65 -0.93
N VAL A 346 -9.23 -8.80 -0.29
CA VAL A 346 -7.90 -9.16 0.24
C VAL A 346 -7.41 -10.41 -0.47
N MET A 347 -6.21 -10.34 -1.01
CA MET A 347 -5.47 -11.46 -1.61
C MET A 347 -4.24 -11.73 -0.74
N GLU A 348 -4.34 -12.74 0.13
CA GLU A 348 -3.29 -13.17 1.04
C GLU A 348 -2.75 -14.54 0.63
N ASN A 349 -1.45 -14.63 0.36
CA ASN A 349 -0.82 -15.84 -0.12
C ASN A 349 -1.52 -16.39 -1.39
N THR A 350 -1.48 -15.61 -2.47
CA THR A 350 -2.19 -15.89 -3.72
C THR A 350 -1.26 -15.90 -4.92
N GLN A 351 -1.64 -16.61 -5.97
CA GLN A 351 -0.88 -16.63 -7.21
C GLN A 351 -1.79 -16.68 -8.45
N ASN A 352 -1.45 -15.89 -9.47
CA ASN A 352 -2.15 -15.86 -10.76
C ASN A 352 -3.65 -15.58 -10.64
N CYS A 353 -4.09 -14.86 -9.60
CA CYS A 353 -5.47 -14.42 -9.46
C CYS A 353 -5.68 -13.07 -10.15
N GLN A 354 -6.91 -12.81 -10.59
CA GLN A 354 -7.23 -11.61 -11.36
C GLN A 354 -8.47 -10.92 -10.84
N LEU A 355 -8.44 -9.59 -10.87
CA LEU A 355 -9.56 -8.71 -10.60
C LEU A 355 -9.64 -7.69 -11.73
N THR A 356 -10.63 -7.83 -12.61
CA THR A 356 -10.67 -7.07 -13.87
C THR A 356 -12.05 -6.46 -14.13
N ASN A 357 -12.05 -5.27 -14.71
CA ASN A 357 -13.28 -4.54 -15.06
C ASN A 357 -14.25 -4.37 -13.87
N CYS A 358 -13.72 -4.26 -12.66
CA CYS A 358 -14.50 -4.11 -11.44
C CYS A 358 -14.59 -2.63 -11.02
N HIS A 359 -15.64 -2.32 -10.26
CA HIS A 359 -15.90 -0.96 -9.77
C HIS A 359 -15.98 -0.98 -8.25
N PHE A 360 -15.16 -0.17 -7.61
CA PHE A 360 -15.16 0.05 -6.17
C PHE A 360 -15.64 1.46 -5.88
N ASN A 361 -16.71 1.58 -5.10
CA ASN A 361 -17.26 2.88 -4.75
C ASN A 361 -17.75 2.89 -3.30
N ASN A 362 -17.50 3.97 -2.57
CA ASN A 362 -17.95 4.10 -1.18
C ASN A 362 -17.48 2.95 -0.28
N ILE A 363 -16.20 2.62 -0.33
CA ILE A 363 -15.57 1.62 0.52
C ILE A 363 -14.78 2.31 1.64
N GLY A 364 -14.67 1.67 2.81
CA GLY A 364 -14.02 2.27 3.98
C GLY A 364 -12.49 2.25 3.92
N GLY A 365 -11.90 1.19 3.34
CA GLY A 365 -10.45 0.98 3.22
C GLY A 365 -9.92 1.15 1.80
N TYR A 366 -9.00 0.28 1.42
CA TYR A 366 -8.50 0.13 0.06
C TYR A 366 -9.46 -0.71 -0.81
N ALA A 367 -9.36 -0.59 -2.12
CA ALA A 367 -10.10 -1.49 -3.02
C ALA A 367 -9.53 -2.90 -2.95
N LEU A 368 -8.21 -3.03 -3.06
CA LEU A 368 -7.50 -4.30 -3.03
C LEU A 368 -6.29 -4.24 -2.09
N TRP A 369 -6.05 -5.32 -1.37
CA TRP A 369 -4.86 -5.55 -0.59
C TRP A 369 -4.18 -6.85 -1.01
N PHE A 370 -2.98 -6.74 -1.61
CA PHE A 370 -2.06 -7.86 -1.79
C PHE A 370 -1.23 -8.02 -0.51
N HIS A 371 -1.30 -9.18 0.11
CA HIS A 371 -0.66 -9.46 1.39
C HIS A 371 0.19 -10.71 1.35
N LEU A 372 1.34 -10.68 2.02
CA LEU A 372 2.31 -11.78 2.15
C LEU A 372 2.78 -12.34 0.80
N ASP A 373 2.79 -13.66 0.59
CA ASP A 373 3.24 -14.34 -0.65
C ASP A 373 2.18 -14.22 -1.75
N SER A 374 1.86 -12.98 -2.14
CA SER A 374 0.93 -12.73 -3.24
C SER A 374 1.70 -12.34 -4.49
N LYS A 375 1.66 -13.18 -5.55
CA LYS A 375 2.51 -13.03 -6.73
C LYS A 375 1.81 -13.31 -8.04
N ASN A 376 2.27 -12.63 -9.10
CA ASN A 376 1.72 -12.74 -10.45
C ASN A 376 0.20 -12.48 -10.55
N ASN A 377 -0.36 -11.71 -9.61
CA ASN A 377 -1.77 -11.37 -9.65
C ASN A 377 -2.00 -10.11 -10.50
N VAL A 378 -3.21 -9.94 -10.97
CA VAL A 378 -3.59 -8.85 -11.89
C VAL A 378 -4.75 -8.04 -11.30
N PHE A 379 -4.56 -6.72 -11.22
CA PHE A 379 -5.58 -5.71 -10.95
C PHE A 379 -5.62 -4.77 -12.16
N ASP A 380 -6.59 -4.98 -13.06
CA ASP A 380 -6.55 -4.37 -14.38
C ASP A 380 -7.92 -3.84 -14.84
N HIS A 381 -7.94 -2.67 -15.48
CA HIS A 381 -9.16 -1.99 -15.95
C HIS A 381 -10.22 -1.77 -14.85
N ASN A 382 -9.82 -1.54 -13.61
CA ASN A 382 -10.76 -1.29 -12.52
C ASN A 382 -10.93 0.22 -12.29
N THR A 383 -12.09 0.58 -11.73
CA THR A 383 -12.37 1.94 -11.25
C THR A 383 -12.51 1.92 -9.73
N VAL A 384 -11.75 2.76 -9.05
CA VAL A 384 -11.85 2.96 -7.59
C VAL A 384 -12.21 4.42 -7.32
N LYS A 385 -13.33 4.64 -6.62
CA LYS A 385 -13.85 5.96 -6.34
C LYS A 385 -14.35 6.08 -4.90
N ASN A 386 -14.20 7.25 -4.29
CA ASN A 386 -14.71 7.51 -2.94
C ASN A 386 -14.22 6.53 -1.86
N ALA A 387 -13.00 6.00 -2.00
CA ALA A 387 -12.42 5.11 -1.00
C ALA A 387 -11.95 5.87 0.24
N GLY A 388 -12.21 5.32 1.40
CA GLY A 388 -11.73 5.87 2.66
C GLY A 388 -10.20 5.81 2.80
N GLY A 389 -9.58 4.74 2.30
CA GLY A 389 -8.14 4.54 2.21
C GLY A 389 -7.59 4.89 0.83
N GLY A 390 -7.49 3.93 -0.06
CA GLY A 390 -6.88 4.15 -1.38
C GLY A 390 -7.26 3.09 -2.41
N GLY A 391 -6.47 3.04 -3.48
CA GLY A 391 -6.63 2.06 -4.55
C GLY A 391 -6.11 0.68 -4.14
N VAL A 392 -4.79 0.49 -4.18
CA VAL A 392 -4.15 -0.81 -3.92
C VAL A 392 -3.11 -0.70 -2.81
N LEU A 393 -3.16 -1.65 -1.87
CA LEU A 393 -2.18 -1.80 -0.80
C LEU A 393 -1.36 -3.08 -1.04
N LEU A 394 -0.03 -3.01 -0.86
CA LEU A 394 0.87 -4.16 -0.92
C LEU A 394 1.72 -4.18 0.34
N THR A 395 1.62 -5.25 1.16
CA THR A 395 2.41 -5.36 2.40
C THR A 395 2.89 -6.78 2.66
N GLY A 396 4.06 -6.87 3.31
CA GLY A 396 4.51 -8.09 3.96
C GLY A 396 3.92 -8.26 5.36
N ALA A 397 4.50 -9.14 6.16
CA ALA A 397 4.06 -9.42 7.54
C ALA A 397 4.35 -8.27 8.52
N ARG A 398 5.28 -7.37 8.18
CA ARG A 398 5.62 -6.20 9.00
C ARG A 398 4.98 -4.96 8.39
N LEU A 399 4.49 -4.07 9.23
CA LEU A 399 4.11 -2.73 8.83
C LEU A 399 5.22 -1.76 9.21
N SER A 400 5.37 -0.69 8.43
CA SER A 400 6.40 0.33 8.66
C SER A 400 6.31 0.94 10.05
N TYR A 401 7.45 1.33 10.61
CA TYR A 401 7.61 1.97 11.93
C TYR A 401 7.26 1.11 13.15
N MET A 402 6.93 -0.16 12.96
CA MET A 402 6.80 -1.06 14.11
C MET A 402 8.17 -1.49 14.60
N ASP A 403 8.26 -1.72 15.89
CA ASP A 403 9.38 -2.42 16.50
C ASP A 403 9.62 -3.73 15.73
N ASP A 404 10.86 -3.96 15.27
CA ASP A 404 11.24 -5.14 14.50
C ASP A 404 10.92 -6.48 15.21
N THR A 405 10.56 -6.42 16.51
CA THR A 405 10.15 -7.56 17.31
C THR A 405 8.66 -7.90 17.20
N LYS A 406 7.82 -7.00 16.69
CA LYS A 406 6.36 -7.23 16.55
C LYS A 406 6.02 -7.64 15.13
N ILE A 407 6.29 -8.89 14.80
CA ILE A 407 5.73 -9.54 13.62
C ILE A 407 4.25 -9.83 13.92
N TYR A 408 3.36 -9.47 13.02
CA TYR A 408 2.00 -10.02 13.07
C TYR A 408 2.12 -11.54 13.09
N SER A 409 1.48 -12.18 14.04
CA SER A 409 1.59 -13.56 14.51
C SER A 409 1.34 -14.66 13.45
N GLN A 410 2.03 -14.59 12.30
CA GLN A 410 1.84 -15.55 11.20
C GLN A 410 3.06 -16.46 10.95
N GLY A 411 3.95 -16.57 11.93
CA GLY A 411 5.08 -17.47 11.85
C GLY A 411 6.33 -16.92 11.13
N GLU A 412 7.40 -17.69 11.16
CA GLU A 412 8.70 -17.31 10.59
C GLU A 412 8.66 -17.15 9.06
N ASN A 413 7.90 -17.99 8.38
CA ASN A 413 7.79 -17.95 6.93
C ASN A 413 7.15 -16.65 6.43
N ALA A 414 6.16 -16.13 7.11
CA ALA A 414 5.51 -14.86 6.77
C ALA A 414 6.47 -13.66 6.77
N SER A 415 7.50 -13.69 7.64
CA SER A 415 8.49 -12.61 7.73
C SER A 415 9.44 -12.54 6.53
N LYS A 416 9.45 -13.56 5.68
CA LYS A 416 10.38 -13.71 4.54
C LYS A 416 9.73 -13.41 3.19
N VAL A 417 8.45 -13.13 3.14
CA VAL A 417 7.67 -12.96 1.90
C VAL A 417 7.07 -11.58 1.76
N PHE A 418 6.81 -11.19 0.52
CA PHE A 418 6.21 -9.91 0.15
C PHE A 418 5.54 -10.02 -1.23
N PRO A 419 4.51 -9.22 -1.52
CA PRO A 419 3.88 -9.22 -2.84
C PRO A 419 4.84 -8.80 -3.95
N ILE A 420 5.06 -9.66 -4.95
CA ILE A 420 5.96 -9.42 -6.09
C ILE A 420 5.29 -9.80 -7.41
N LEU A 421 5.79 -9.24 -8.52
CA LEU A 421 5.34 -9.54 -9.89
C LEU A 421 3.84 -9.30 -10.12
N ASN A 422 3.17 -8.56 -9.23
CA ASN A 422 1.78 -8.20 -9.43
C ASN A 422 1.67 -7.05 -10.44
N ARG A 423 0.62 -7.07 -11.24
CA ARG A 423 0.34 -6.08 -12.26
C ARG A 423 -0.85 -5.23 -11.86
N ILE A 424 -0.63 -3.93 -11.72
CA ILE A 424 -1.64 -2.91 -11.39
C ILE A 424 -1.68 -1.99 -12.60
N THR A 425 -2.63 -2.26 -13.50
CA THR A 425 -2.59 -1.65 -14.84
C THR A 425 -3.95 -1.12 -15.27
N ARG A 426 -3.94 -0.01 -16.02
CA ARG A 426 -5.12 0.57 -16.68
C ARG A 426 -6.30 0.86 -15.73
N ASN A 427 -6.01 1.16 -14.46
CA ASN A 427 -7.03 1.50 -13.48
C ASN A 427 -7.24 3.01 -13.40
N ILE A 428 -8.45 3.40 -13.00
CA ILE A 428 -8.80 4.77 -12.62
C ILE A 428 -9.02 4.78 -11.13
N VAL A 429 -8.22 5.58 -10.40
CA VAL A 429 -8.34 5.73 -8.94
C VAL A 429 -8.51 7.21 -8.64
N GLU A 430 -9.70 7.59 -8.21
CA GLU A 430 -10.05 8.99 -7.98
C GLU A 430 -10.81 9.22 -6.68
N HIS A 431 -10.65 10.40 -6.10
CA HIS A 431 -11.33 10.84 -4.89
C HIS A 431 -11.15 9.86 -3.72
N CYS A 432 -9.91 9.42 -3.49
CA CYS A 432 -9.55 8.47 -2.44
C CYS A 432 -8.79 9.11 -1.27
N GLY A 433 -8.70 8.38 -0.14
CA GLY A 433 -8.18 8.92 1.11
C GLY A 433 -9.20 9.82 1.83
N GLN A 434 -10.48 9.49 1.71
CA GLN A 434 -11.54 10.31 2.27
C GLN A 434 -11.59 10.24 3.80
N ILE A 435 -11.12 9.14 4.37
CA ILE A 435 -11.06 8.89 5.80
C ILE A 435 -9.61 8.95 6.28
N ARG A 436 -8.74 8.17 5.68
CA ARG A 436 -7.31 8.08 6.01
C ARG A 436 -6.49 8.90 5.03
N TYR A 437 -5.88 9.98 5.50
CA TYR A 437 -5.11 10.89 4.65
C TYR A 437 -3.80 10.30 4.14
N TYR A 438 -3.25 9.29 4.82
CA TYR A 438 -2.04 8.58 4.39
C TYR A 438 -2.29 7.59 3.24
N GLY A 439 -3.52 7.45 2.78
CA GLY A 439 -3.89 6.65 1.62
C GLY A 439 -3.41 7.25 0.29
N GLY A 440 -3.41 6.46 -0.74
CA GLY A 440 -3.00 6.89 -2.09
C GLY A 440 -3.56 6.00 -3.17
N GLY A 441 -3.10 6.20 -4.41
CA GLY A 441 -3.48 5.34 -5.53
C GLY A 441 -2.93 3.93 -5.34
N VAL A 442 -1.61 3.79 -5.20
CA VAL A 442 -0.94 2.53 -4.84
C VAL A 442 -0.01 2.80 -3.66
N HIS A 443 -0.10 1.95 -2.65
CA HIS A 443 0.76 2.01 -1.47
C HIS A 443 1.49 0.68 -1.27
N ILE A 444 2.81 0.71 -1.34
CA ILE A 444 3.71 -0.43 -1.11
C ILE A 444 4.46 -0.17 0.19
N ASP A 445 4.45 -1.14 1.13
CA ASP A 445 5.07 -0.94 2.44
C ASP A 445 5.72 -2.21 3.00
N SER A 446 6.88 -2.02 3.60
CA SER A 446 7.56 -3.02 4.46
C SER A 446 7.97 -4.31 3.78
N ARG A 447 8.69 -4.21 2.66
CA ARG A 447 9.35 -5.35 2.04
C ARG A 447 10.51 -5.85 2.91
N PRO A 448 10.64 -7.16 3.17
CA PRO A 448 11.77 -7.71 3.90
C PRO A 448 13.11 -7.45 3.18
N ALA A 449 14.16 -7.16 3.95
CA ALA A 449 15.50 -6.94 3.39
C ALA A 449 16.02 -8.16 2.61
N SER A 450 15.66 -9.38 3.05
CA SER A 450 15.99 -10.63 2.36
C SER A 450 15.44 -10.75 0.94
N MET A 451 14.42 -9.96 0.60
CA MET A 451 13.80 -9.93 -0.72
C MET A 451 14.17 -8.69 -1.54
N ALA A 452 15.12 -7.90 -1.09
CA ALA A 452 15.45 -6.64 -1.74
C ALA A 452 15.91 -6.79 -3.20
N MET A 453 16.51 -7.94 -3.54
CA MET A 453 17.00 -8.24 -4.89
C MET A 453 15.98 -8.98 -5.77
N GLU A 454 14.83 -9.36 -5.22
CA GLU A 454 13.76 -9.96 -6.01
C GLU A 454 13.05 -8.91 -6.86
N PRO A 455 12.40 -9.29 -7.98
CA PRO A 455 11.60 -8.38 -8.77
C PRO A 455 10.49 -7.75 -7.92
N GLY A 456 10.12 -6.52 -8.25
CA GLY A 456 9.03 -5.81 -7.60
C GLY A 456 7.70 -6.01 -8.32
N ASN A 457 6.91 -4.95 -8.36
CA ASN A 457 5.60 -4.94 -8.97
C ASN A 457 5.55 -4.00 -10.18
N TYR A 458 4.62 -4.23 -11.07
CA TYR A 458 4.40 -3.46 -12.27
C TYR A 458 3.18 -2.55 -12.12
N ILE A 459 3.38 -1.23 -12.16
CA ILE A 459 2.35 -0.23 -11.97
C ILE A 459 2.36 0.68 -13.19
N ALA A 460 1.42 0.47 -14.11
CA ALA A 460 1.48 1.15 -15.39
C ALA A 460 0.12 1.49 -15.99
N HIS A 461 0.09 2.53 -16.81
CA HIS A 461 -1.10 2.97 -17.55
C HIS A 461 -2.30 3.29 -16.64
N ASN A 462 -2.07 3.66 -15.37
CA ASN A 462 -3.14 4.05 -14.47
C ASN A 462 -3.38 5.55 -14.52
N HIS A 463 -4.59 5.98 -14.16
CA HIS A 463 -4.91 7.37 -13.88
C HIS A 463 -5.23 7.52 -12.39
N PHE A 464 -4.40 8.29 -11.69
CA PHE A 464 -4.55 8.64 -10.28
C PHE A 464 -4.90 10.11 -10.16
N LYS A 465 -6.06 10.42 -9.57
CA LYS A 465 -6.58 11.79 -9.51
C LYS A 465 -7.28 12.09 -8.18
N ASP A 466 -7.18 13.35 -7.72
CA ASP A 466 -7.87 13.86 -6.55
C ASP A 466 -7.67 12.95 -5.32
N LEU A 467 -6.40 12.79 -4.93
CA LEU A 467 -6.01 11.92 -3.82
C LEU A 467 -5.58 12.75 -2.61
N SER A 468 -5.90 12.25 -1.43
CA SER A 468 -5.51 12.88 -0.16
C SER A 468 -4.00 13.04 -0.03
N ARG A 469 -3.21 12.08 -0.56
CA ARG A 469 -1.76 12.05 -0.53
C ARG A 469 -1.19 11.63 -1.90
N ASN A 470 -0.26 10.70 -1.93
CA ASN A 470 0.49 10.32 -3.12
C ASN A 470 -0.37 9.56 -4.15
N GLY A 471 -0.02 9.70 -5.42
CA GLY A 471 -0.50 8.78 -6.46
C GLY A 471 0.08 7.39 -6.26
N ILE A 472 1.41 7.30 -6.17
CA ILE A 472 2.13 6.05 -5.89
C ILE A 472 3.11 6.31 -4.75
N PHE A 473 3.05 5.48 -3.72
CA PHE A 473 3.92 5.53 -2.56
C PHE A 473 4.58 4.18 -2.32
N ALA A 474 5.91 4.16 -2.27
CA ALA A 474 6.68 2.98 -1.94
C ALA A 474 7.61 3.29 -0.77
N PHE A 475 7.44 2.56 0.33
CA PHE A 475 8.11 2.80 1.58
C PHE A 475 8.81 1.55 2.12
N ARG A 476 10.01 1.71 2.71
CA ARG A 476 10.87 0.67 3.30
C ARG A 476 11.19 -0.52 2.39
N ASN A 477 12.48 -0.72 2.14
CA ASN A 477 13.01 -1.87 1.41
C ASN A 477 12.36 -2.09 0.03
N GLN A 478 11.98 -0.99 -0.65
CA GLN A 478 11.33 -1.06 -1.94
C GLN A 478 12.36 -1.23 -3.06
N GLY A 479 12.17 -2.24 -3.88
CA GLY A 479 13.06 -2.50 -5.00
C GLY A 479 12.38 -3.29 -6.11
N GLY A 480 12.96 -3.23 -7.32
CA GLY A 480 12.50 -3.98 -8.48
C GLY A 480 11.17 -3.51 -9.07
N ASN A 481 10.61 -2.38 -8.62
CA ASN A 481 9.33 -1.90 -9.13
C ASN A 481 9.51 -1.12 -10.43
N VAL A 482 8.55 -1.28 -11.34
CA VAL A 482 8.41 -0.48 -12.55
C VAL A 482 7.15 0.35 -12.46
N VAL A 483 7.32 1.67 -12.57
CA VAL A 483 6.25 2.67 -12.56
C VAL A 483 6.34 3.43 -13.87
N GLU A 484 5.44 3.14 -14.82
CA GLU A 484 5.52 3.75 -16.15
C GLU A 484 4.17 4.07 -16.77
N PHE A 485 4.15 5.05 -17.65
CA PHE A 485 2.97 5.48 -18.40
C PHE A 485 1.74 5.82 -17.54
N ASN A 486 1.93 6.14 -16.26
CA ASN A 486 0.82 6.58 -15.43
C ASN A 486 0.55 8.07 -15.64
N GLU A 487 -0.72 8.45 -15.59
CA GLU A 487 -1.18 9.82 -15.46
C GLU A 487 -1.52 10.09 -14.00
N ILE A 488 -0.91 11.11 -13.40
CA ILE A 488 -1.11 11.45 -11.99
C ILE A 488 -1.31 12.95 -11.83
N ASN A 489 -2.46 13.34 -11.29
CA ASN A 489 -2.75 14.75 -11.05
C ASN A 489 -3.63 14.97 -9.82
N ASP A 490 -3.68 16.21 -9.35
CA ASP A 490 -4.47 16.61 -8.17
C ASP A 490 -4.24 15.70 -6.96
N CYS A 491 -2.98 15.31 -6.72
CA CYS A 491 -2.59 14.60 -5.52
C CYS A 491 -2.28 15.55 -4.37
N MET A 492 -2.09 15.03 -3.15
CA MET A 492 -1.72 15.77 -1.95
C MET A 492 -2.80 16.72 -1.44
N GLN A 493 -4.08 16.45 -1.73
CA GLN A 493 -5.19 17.36 -1.46
C GLN A 493 -5.50 17.58 0.04
N LYS A 494 -4.92 16.77 0.95
CA LYS A 494 -5.16 16.87 2.40
C LYS A 494 -3.87 16.82 3.23
N THR A 495 -2.72 16.75 2.59
CA THR A 495 -1.44 16.53 3.27
C THR A 495 -0.32 17.34 2.63
N ILE A 496 0.80 17.43 3.34
CA ILE A 496 2.08 17.92 2.83
C ILE A 496 3.12 16.82 2.90
N ASP A 497 4.36 17.10 2.50
CA ASP A 497 5.50 16.19 2.58
C ASP A 497 5.29 14.91 1.76
N GLY A 498 5.08 15.09 0.45
CA GLY A 498 4.89 13.98 -0.49
C GLY A 498 5.00 14.42 -1.95
N ALA A 499 4.49 13.58 -2.83
CA ALA A 499 4.65 13.73 -4.27
C ALA A 499 3.56 12.97 -5.05
N ALA A 500 3.52 13.16 -6.37
CA ALA A 500 2.77 12.26 -7.24
C ALA A 500 3.33 10.83 -7.14
N ILE A 501 4.67 10.68 -7.25
CA ILE A 501 5.38 9.41 -7.03
C ILE A 501 6.40 9.63 -5.92
N HIS A 502 6.25 8.91 -4.81
CA HIS A 502 7.09 9.06 -3.63
C HIS A 502 7.72 7.71 -3.25
N PHE A 503 9.02 7.61 -3.40
CA PHE A 503 9.81 6.47 -2.97
C PHE A 503 10.63 6.86 -1.75
N ALA A 504 10.48 6.09 -0.67
CA ALA A 504 11.23 6.23 0.57
C ALA A 504 11.75 4.84 0.97
N THR A 505 12.81 4.42 0.34
CA THR A 505 13.43 3.13 0.64
C THR A 505 14.60 3.31 1.57
N MET A 506 14.64 2.47 2.58
CA MET A 506 15.75 2.39 3.52
C MET A 506 16.67 1.19 3.24
N ASN A 507 16.45 0.51 2.13
CA ASN A 507 17.31 -0.58 1.70
C ASN A 507 18.25 -0.15 0.58
N ARG A 508 19.50 0.14 0.95
CA ARG A 508 20.58 0.44 0.01
C ARG A 508 20.91 -0.71 -0.96
N LEU A 509 20.37 -1.90 -0.70
CA LEU A 509 20.62 -3.13 -1.46
C LEU A 509 19.45 -3.50 -2.35
N SER A 510 18.50 -2.61 -2.56
CA SER A 510 17.29 -2.92 -3.34
C SER A 510 17.61 -3.21 -4.82
N ALA A 511 16.82 -4.08 -5.42
CA ALA A 511 16.78 -4.25 -6.86
C ALA A 511 16.44 -2.90 -7.55
N PRO A 512 16.86 -2.68 -8.79
CA PRO A 512 16.60 -1.43 -9.49
C PRO A 512 15.11 -1.11 -9.61
N ASN A 513 14.75 0.14 -9.29
CA ASN A 513 13.43 0.69 -9.57
C ASN A 513 13.46 1.55 -10.83
N TYR A 514 12.36 1.56 -11.58
CA TYR A 514 12.19 2.39 -12.76
C TYR A 514 10.94 3.25 -12.62
N ILE A 515 11.12 4.57 -12.67
CA ILE A 515 10.06 5.59 -12.71
C ILE A 515 10.23 6.29 -14.06
N VAL A 516 9.51 5.81 -15.08
CA VAL A 516 9.79 6.22 -16.45
C VAL A 516 8.51 6.53 -17.23
N ASN A 517 8.59 7.50 -18.14
CA ASN A 517 7.50 7.84 -19.06
C ASN A 517 6.17 8.23 -18.39
N ASN A 518 6.16 8.68 -17.13
CA ASN A 518 4.93 9.10 -16.45
C ASN A 518 4.59 10.57 -16.77
N TYR A 519 3.31 10.91 -16.69
CA TYR A 519 2.76 12.24 -16.89
C TYR A 519 2.16 12.76 -15.59
N LEU A 520 2.84 13.73 -14.95
CA LEU A 520 2.59 14.19 -13.60
C LEU A 520 2.29 15.69 -13.62
N TYR A 521 1.14 16.13 -13.09
CA TYR A 521 0.81 17.55 -13.12
C TYR A 521 -0.15 17.96 -12.00
N ASP A 522 -0.19 19.27 -11.74
CA ASP A 522 -1.03 19.89 -10.71
C ASP A 522 -0.82 19.28 -9.32
N ILE A 523 0.46 19.10 -8.94
CA ILE A 523 0.87 18.43 -7.68
C ILE A 523 1.17 19.48 -6.62
N TRP A 524 0.24 19.69 -5.71
CA TRP A 524 0.33 20.66 -4.63
C TRP A 524 -0.02 20.07 -3.29
N GLY A 525 0.83 20.29 -2.29
CA GLY A 525 0.50 20.00 -0.90
C GLY A 525 -0.56 20.96 -0.36
N TYR A 526 -1.25 20.54 0.68
CA TYR A 526 -2.36 21.28 1.25
C TYR A 526 -2.22 21.40 2.77
N GLU A 527 -2.15 22.62 3.24
CA GLU A 527 -2.02 22.95 4.65
C GLU A 527 -3.18 23.83 5.12
N GLN A 528 -3.81 23.43 6.20
CA GLN A 528 -4.82 24.25 6.88
C GLN A 528 -4.14 25.24 7.81
N LEU A 529 -4.56 26.49 7.74
CA LEU A 529 -4.07 27.57 8.60
C LEU A 529 -5.16 28.04 9.55
N PRO A 530 -4.79 28.53 10.76
CA PRO A 530 -5.75 29.08 11.73
C PRO A 530 -6.59 30.25 11.17
N THR A 531 -6.12 30.90 10.14
CA THR A 531 -6.87 31.95 9.41
C THR A 531 -8.11 31.43 8.68
N GLY A 532 -8.31 30.11 8.62
CA GLY A 532 -9.38 29.47 7.84
C GLY A 532 -9.09 29.42 6.33
N ILE A 533 -8.02 30.08 5.87
CA ILE A 533 -7.63 30.08 4.46
C ILE A 533 -6.60 28.97 4.24
N PRO A 534 -6.94 27.92 3.48
CA PRO A 534 -5.99 26.86 3.20
C PRO A 534 -4.84 27.39 2.31
N ARG A 535 -3.63 26.92 2.58
CA ARG A 535 -2.45 27.26 1.83
C ARG A 535 -2.02 26.10 0.96
N ARG A 536 -1.88 26.33 -0.33
CA ARG A 536 -1.14 25.42 -1.19
C ARG A 536 0.34 25.48 -0.84
N THR A 537 0.95 24.34 -0.65
CA THR A 537 2.34 24.23 -0.21
C THR A 537 3.15 23.30 -1.09
N LEU A 538 4.37 23.09 -0.65
CA LEU A 538 5.36 22.30 -1.35
C LEU A 538 4.92 20.84 -1.47
N ALA A 539 4.80 20.35 -2.71
CA ALA A 539 4.73 18.94 -3.05
C ALA A 539 5.52 18.73 -4.35
N ASN A 540 5.99 17.53 -4.56
CA ASN A 540 6.93 17.23 -5.64
C ASN A 540 6.26 16.39 -6.73
N GLY A 541 6.79 16.41 -7.92
CA GLY A 541 6.40 15.46 -8.96
C GLY A 541 6.89 14.06 -8.58
N VAL A 542 8.21 13.89 -8.45
CA VAL A 542 8.84 12.66 -7.95
C VAL A 542 9.65 13.00 -6.69
N PHE A 543 9.42 12.29 -5.59
CA PHE A 543 10.16 12.45 -4.35
C PHE A 543 10.93 11.16 -4.05
N LEU A 544 12.27 11.26 -4.11
CA LEU A 544 13.21 10.21 -3.73
C LEU A 544 13.68 10.51 -2.31
N ASP A 545 12.90 10.05 -1.35
CA ASP A 545 13.08 10.31 0.06
C ASP A 545 14.09 9.33 0.67
N TRP A 546 14.50 9.54 1.87
CA TRP A 546 15.43 8.78 2.73
C TRP A 546 15.99 7.49 2.14
N ALA A 547 17.25 7.52 1.73
CA ALA A 547 18.00 6.36 1.29
C ALA A 547 17.35 5.60 0.11
N THR A 548 16.56 6.27 -0.72
CA THR A 548 16.11 5.71 -2.00
C THR A 548 17.33 5.40 -2.85
N SER A 549 17.46 4.15 -3.26
CA SER A 549 18.65 3.68 -4.00
C SER A 549 18.28 2.90 -5.25
N ASN A 550 19.26 2.72 -6.13
CA ASN A 550 19.12 1.95 -7.38
C ASN A 550 17.87 2.35 -8.18
N THR A 551 17.63 3.66 -8.38
CA THR A 551 16.40 4.13 -9.00
C THR A 551 16.72 4.96 -10.26
N THR A 552 16.11 4.57 -11.37
CA THR A 552 16.13 5.32 -12.64
C THR A 552 14.84 6.15 -12.74
N VAL A 553 15.00 7.47 -12.92
CA VAL A 553 13.91 8.42 -13.18
C VAL A 553 14.16 9.04 -14.56
N LYS A 554 13.39 8.61 -15.56
CA LYS A 554 13.68 8.97 -16.95
C LYS A 554 12.44 9.23 -17.78
N ASN A 555 12.52 10.16 -18.70
CA ASN A 555 11.45 10.49 -19.67
C ASN A 555 10.10 10.86 -18.99
N ASN A 556 10.08 11.26 -17.72
CA ASN A 556 8.84 11.74 -17.12
C ASN A 556 8.59 13.19 -17.54
N VAL A 557 7.33 13.53 -17.68
CA VAL A 557 6.88 14.91 -17.90
C VAL A 557 6.17 15.38 -16.64
N ILE A 558 6.69 16.46 -16.06
CA ILE A 558 6.21 16.98 -14.78
C ILE A 558 5.94 18.47 -14.94
N TYR A 559 4.72 18.92 -14.70
CA TYR A 559 4.44 20.35 -14.72
C TYR A 559 3.51 20.79 -13.60
N ASN A 560 3.60 22.09 -13.26
CA ASN A 560 2.81 22.73 -12.23
C ASN A 560 2.88 22.00 -10.86
N SER A 561 4.10 21.60 -10.44
CA SER A 561 4.33 21.06 -9.09
C SER A 561 4.64 22.19 -8.09
N GLY A 562 4.29 21.96 -6.82
CA GLY A 562 4.40 22.98 -5.76
C GLY A 562 5.83 23.25 -5.29
N ASP A 563 6.74 22.28 -5.34
CA ASP A 563 8.16 22.43 -4.96
C ASP A 563 9.05 22.06 -6.15
N LYS A 564 9.65 20.89 -6.11
CA LYS A 564 10.54 20.39 -7.14
C LYS A 564 9.84 19.36 -8.01
N GLU A 565 10.18 19.36 -9.26
CA GLU A 565 9.72 18.34 -10.17
C GLU A 565 10.27 16.98 -9.75
N ILE A 566 11.59 16.88 -9.49
CA ILE A 566 12.24 15.70 -8.93
C ILE A 566 13.07 16.13 -7.72
N LYS A 567 12.81 15.52 -6.56
CA LYS A 567 13.47 15.87 -5.30
C LYS A 567 14.19 14.65 -4.72
N PRO A 568 15.47 14.47 -5.02
CA PRO A 568 16.32 13.57 -4.24
C PRO A 568 16.71 14.25 -2.93
N ILE A 569 16.77 13.49 -1.82
CA ILE A 569 17.28 13.97 -0.55
C ILE A 569 18.46 13.13 -0.04
N MET A 570 18.89 13.42 1.19
CA MET A 570 20.05 12.81 1.86
C MET A 570 20.03 11.28 1.84
N GLY A 571 21.15 10.67 1.59
CA GLY A 571 21.35 9.23 1.67
C GLY A 571 20.91 8.45 0.44
N ASN A 572 20.55 9.12 -0.63
CA ASN A 572 20.24 8.46 -1.89
C ASN A 572 21.51 7.95 -2.57
N TRP A 573 21.42 6.79 -3.17
CA TRP A 573 22.55 6.15 -3.83
C TRP A 573 22.14 5.53 -5.17
N ASN A 574 23.07 5.61 -6.16
CA ASN A 574 22.88 5.05 -7.50
C ASN A 574 21.57 5.49 -8.16
N LEU A 575 21.38 6.82 -8.21
CA LEU A 575 20.26 7.43 -8.91
C LEU A 575 20.65 7.79 -10.33
N HIS A 576 19.81 7.43 -11.28
CA HIS A 576 19.93 7.85 -12.68
C HIS A 576 18.74 8.73 -13.03
N ILE A 577 18.95 10.04 -13.06
CA ILE A 577 17.93 11.03 -13.40
C ILE A 577 18.30 11.64 -14.75
N ASP A 578 17.53 11.32 -15.79
CA ASP A 578 17.85 11.67 -17.17
C ASP A 578 16.60 11.97 -18.00
N ASN A 579 16.73 12.91 -18.94
CA ASN A 579 15.74 13.24 -19.96
C ASN A 579 14.31 13.48 -19.44
N ASN A 580 14.15 14.05 -18.24
CA ASN A 580 12.85 14.44 -17.72
C ASN A 580 12.54 15.88 -18.14
N LEU A 581 11.30 16.15 -18.54
CA LEU A 581 10.83 17.50 -18.86
C LEU A 581 10.07 18.09 -17.68
N SER A 582 10.34 19.35 -17.38
CA SER A 582 9.62 20.09 -16.34
C SER A 582 9.23 21.48 -16.77
N SER A 583 8.05 21.95 -16.29
CA SER A 583 7.52 23.27 -16.61
C SER A 583 6.54 23.76 -15.54
N LYS A 584 6.30 25.08 -15.48
CA LYS A 584 5.17 25.66 -14.73
C LYS A 584 3.89 25.70 -15.56
N THR A 585 3.97 25.51 -16.85
CA THR A 585 2.83 25.45 -17.76
C THR A 585 2.73 24.07 -18.38
N LYS A 586 1.55 23.74 -18.90
CA LYS A 586 1.28 22.46 -19.55
C LYS A 586 2.29 22.16 -20.65
N ILE A 587 2.83 20.96 -20.64
CA ILE A 587 3.63 20.37 -21.72
C ILE A 587 3.11 18.97 -22.00
N GLU A 588 3.23 18.49 -23.22
CA GLU A 588 2.74 17.17 -23.62
C GLU A 588 3.74 16.06 -23.22
N PRO A 589 3.29 14.85 -22.92
CA PRO A 589 4.17 13.72 -22.64
C PRO A 589 4.93 13.26 -23.89
N PHE A 590 6.05 12.55 -23.67
CA PHE A 590 6.87 12.02 -24.78
C PHE A 590 6.11 11.01 -25.66
N LEU A 591 5.25 10.20 -25.05
CA LEU A 591 4.48 9.15 -25.70
C LEU A 591 2.99 9.28 -25.32
N PRO A 592 2.27 10.30 -25.83
CA PRO A 592 0.92 10.59 -25.36
C PRO A 592 -0.08 9.45 -25.58
N ASN A 593 0.12 8.63 -26.61
CA ASN A 593 -0.74 7.49 -26.90
C ASN A 593 -0.55 6.30 -25.94
N GLU A 594 0.45 6.35 -25.07
CA GLU A 594 0.73 5.29 -24.09
C GLU A 594 0.40 5.69 -22.65
N ILE A 595 0.03 6.94 -22.43
CA ILE A 595 -0.28 7.46 -21.10
C ILE A 595 -1.70 7.08 -20.68
N GLY A 596 -1.83 6.67 -19.39
CA GLY A 596 -3.11 6.40 -18.75
C GLY A 596 -3.83 5.11 -19.19
N PRO A 597 -5.07 4.92 -18.76
CA PRO A 597 -5.81 3.66 -18.91
C PRO A 597 -6.10 3.22 -20.35
N LEU A 598 -6.09 4.16 -21.27
CA LEU A 598 -6.31 3.88 -22.70
C LEU A 598 -5.01 3.77 -23.50
N GLY A 599 -3.87 3.81 -22.82
CA GLY A 599 -2.57 3.76 -23.45
C GLY A 599 -2.25 2.41 -24.11
N SER A 600 -1.43 2.43 -25.18
CA SER A 600 -1.12 1.26 -26.02
C SER A 600 -0.04 0.46 -25.37
N ALA A 601 0.40 0.06 -24.57
CA ALA A 601 1.43 -0.82 -23.96
C ALA A 601 2.52 -1.34 -24.96
N THR A 602 2.98 -0.52 -25.88
CA THR A 602 3.97 -0.94 -26.91
C THR A 602 5.43 -0.81 -26.47
N HIS A 603 5.74 0.04 -25.49
CA HIS A 603 7.11 0.33 -25.03
C HIS A 603 7.34 -0.04 -23.55
N CYS A 604 6.65 -1.05 -23.04
CA CYS A 604 6.70 -1.42 -21.64
C CYS A 604 7.99 -2.13 -21.22
N ILE A 605 8.44 -1.84 -19.99
CA ILE A 605 9.54 -2.53 -19.31
C ILE A 605 8.94 -3.37 -18.18
N TYR A 606 9.09 -4.66 -18.19
CA TYR A 606 8.53 -5.53 -17.16
C TYR A 606 9.54 -5.85 -16.06
N PRO A 607 9.13 -5.96 -14.79
CA PRO A 607 10.03 -6.26 -13.66
C PRO A 607 10.87 -7.52 -13.87
N GLU A 608 10.34 -8.53 -14.56
CA GLU A 608 11.02 -9.79 -14.87
C GLU A 608 12.27 -9.59 -15.75
N GLN A 609 12.31 -8.51 -16.54
CA GLN A 609 13.44 -8.17 -17.40
C GLN A 609 14.60 -7.53 -16.63
N LEU A 610 14.37 -7.10 -15.40
CA LEU A 610 15.33 -6.33 -14.60
C LEU A 610 16.17 -7.20 -13.67
N ILE A 611 15.91 -8.49 -13.57
CA ILE A 611 16.54 -9.44 -12.63
C ILE A 611 18.05 -9.64 -12.90
N ASN A 612 18.58 -9.25 -14.04
CA ASN A 612 19.94 -9.57 -14.47
C ASN A 612 20.99 -8.47 -14.24
N ILE A 613 20.73 -7.48 -13.38
CA ILE A 613 21.57 -6.29 -13.30
C ILE A 613 22.70 -6.39 -12.24
N GLY A 614 22.98 -7.56 -11.73
CA GLY A 614 24.04 -7.77 -10.73
C GLY A 614 23.49 -8.21 -9.37
N GLY A 615 24.37 -8.72 -8.53
CA GLY A 615 24.03 -9.26 -7.23
C GLY A 615 24.50 -8.36 -6.09
N VAL A 616 23.84 -8.45 -4.95
CA VAL A 616 24.33 -7.93 -3.67
C VAL A 616 24.42 -9.08 -2.69
N ILE A 617 25.55 -9.22 -2.02
CA ILE A 617 25.78 -10.19 -0.97
C ILE A 617 25.81 -9.45 0.35
N THR A 618 24.96 -9.84 1.27
CA THR A 618 24.88 -9.25 2.59
C THR A 618 25.63 -10.09 3.62
N SER A 619 25.98 -9.52 4.75
CA SER A 619 26.57 -10.20 5.89
C SER A 619 25.71 -11.35 6.47
N SER A 620 24.45 -11.47 6.04
CA SER A 620 23.53 -12.56 6.42
C SER A 620 23.44 -13.70 5.39
N ASP A 621 24.13 -13.60 4.24
CA ASP A 621 24.12 -14.63 3.19
C ASP A 621 25.16 -15.71 3.46
N SER A 622 24.77 -16.77 4.19
CA SER A 622 25.66 -17.86 4.61
C SER A 622 26.18 -18.75 3.45
N LYS A 623 25.64 -18.62 2.23
CA LYS A 623 26.06 -19.45 1.08
C LYS A 623 27.20 -18.82 0.29
N SER A 624 27.21 -17.49 0.22
CA SER A 624 28.17 -16.72 -0.58
C SER A 624 29.22 -16.01 0.28
N LEU A 625 29.20 -16.23 1.59
CA LEU A 625 30.04 -15.55 2.54
C LEU A 625 30.83 -16.53 3.42
N HIS A 626 32.15 -16.45 3.39
CA HIS A 626 33.05 -17.34 4.10
C HIS A 626 33.94 -16.56 5.07
N PHE A 627 33.80 -16.85 6.34
CA PHE A 627 34.60 -16.22 7.40
C PHE A 627 35.72 -17.14 7.84
N THR A 628 36.92 -16.56 8.03
CA THR A 628 38.05 -17.15 8.74
C THR A 628 38.50 -16.23 9.88
N GLY A 629 38.91 -16.80 11.01
CA GLY A 629 39.31 -16.03 12.19
C GLY A 629 38.13 -15.63 13.09
N ASN A 630 38.39 -14.75 14.04
CA ASN A 630 37.42 -14.31 15.03
C ASN A 630 36.67 -13.07 14.54
N TRP A 631 35.36 -13.21 14.42
CA TRP A 631 34.45 -12.14 14.02
C TRP A 631 33.38 -11.92 15.08
N GLU A 632 33.13 -10.68 15.43
CA GLU A 632 32.12 -10.28 16.38
C GLU A 632 30.94 -9.62 15.66
N VAL A 633 29.74 -9.83 16.19
CA VAL A 633 28.54 -9.18 15.67
C VAL A 633 28.50 -7.74 16.16
N LYS A 634 28.57 -6.81 15.24
CA LYS A 634 28.39 -5.38 15.50
C LYS A 634 26.94 -5.00 15.17
N LYS A 635 26.22 -4.53 16.20
CA LYS A 635 24.87 -3.98 16.01
C LYS A 635 24.99 -2.54 15.53
N ILE A 636 24.50 -2.29 14.33
CA ILE A 636 24.39 -0.94 13.76
C ILE A 636 23.03 -0.37 14.08
N GLN A 637 23.04 0.79 14.70
CA GLN A 637 21.86 1.59 14.97
C GLN A 637 22.01 2.92 14.24
N GLY A 638 21.41 3.02 13.08
CA GLY A 638 21.49 4.21 12.22
C GLY A 638 20.64 5.37 12.72
N LEU A 639 20.65 6.46 11.96
CA LEU A 639 19.97 7.71 12.24
C LEU A 639 18.57 7.52 12.85
N ARG A 640 18.37 8.02 14.07
CA ARG A 640 17.10 8.03 14.80
C ARG A 640 16.47 6.65 15.03
N ASN A 641 17.26 5.59 15.24
CA ASN A 641 16.75 4.23 15.43
C ASN A 641 15.94 3.64 14.24
N LEU A 642 16.06 4.22 13.06
CA LEU A 642 15.34 3.77 11.88
C LEU A 642 15.96 2.53 11.23
N PHE A 643 17.23 2.25 11.53
CA PHE A 643 17.94 1.08 11.02
C PHE A 643 18.50 0.29 12.21
N LYS A 644 18.16 -0.98 12.27
CA LYS A 644 18.81 -1.95 13.15
C LYS A 644 19.21 -3.13 12.30
N TYR A 645 20.48 -3.30 12.05
CA TYR A 645 20.99 -4.52 11.43
C TYR A 645 22.32 -4.90 12.02
N ASN A 646 22.73 -6.12 11.76
CA ASN A 646 24.00 -6.66 12.22
C ASN A 646 24.98 -6.67 11.04
N CYS A 647 26.19 -6.15 11.24
CA CYS A 647 27.36 -6.47 10.45
C CYS A 647 28.36 -7.22 11.32
N PHE A 648 29.49 -7.61 10.77
CA PHE A 648 30.54 -8.25 11.51
C PHE A 648 31.78 -7.38 11.51
N GLU A 649 32.53 -7.42 12.62
CA GLU A 649 33.84 -6.77 12.70
C GLU A 649 34.87 -7.75 13.25
N ALA A 650 36.11 -7.62 12.78
CA ALA A 650 37.25 -8.37 13.31
C ALA A 650 38.34 -7.42 13.76
N ALA A 651 38.90 -7.69 14.94
CA ALA A 651 39.99 -6.92 15.54
C ALA A 651 41.32 -7.18 14.82
N PRO A 652 42.29 -6.25 14.89
CA PRO A 652 43.58 -6.40 14.22
C PRO A 652 44.54 -7.38 14.91
N ASP A 653 44.26 -7.81 16.13
CA ASP A 653 45.14 -8.61 17.02
C ASP A 653 45.17 -10.11 16.69
N ALA A 654 44.25 -10.61 15.87
CA ALA A 654 44.23 -11.99 15.42
C ALA A 654 43.90 -12.06 13.93
N PRO A 655 44.47 -12.98 13.14
CA PRO A 655 44.18 -13.10 11.72
C PRO A 655 42.71 -13.35 11.43
N ALA A 656 42.14 -12.53 10.57
CA ALA A 656 40.76 -12.66 10.12
C ALA A 656 40.63 -12.27 8.66
N GLU A 657 39.81 -13.02 7.93
CA GLU A 657 39.44 -12.75 6.54
C GLU A 657 37.96 -13.08 6.30
N VAL A 658 37.34 -12.31 5.47
CA VAL A 658 35.99 -12.62 4.89
C VAL A 658 36.10 -12.66 3.38
N VAL A 659 35.51 -13.69 2.77
CA VAL A 659 35.43 -13.83 1.31
C VAL A 659 33.97 -13.79 0.88
N TYR A 660 33.68 -12.96 -0.10
CA TYR A 660 32.39 -12.86 -0.75
C TYR A 660 32.51 -13.47 -2.15
N ASP A 661 31.81 -14.58 -2.39
CA ASP A 661 31.66 -15.14 -3.73
C ASP A 661 30.68 -14.31 -4.55
N LEU A 662 31.15 -13.71 -5.65
CA LEU A 662 30.35 -12.77 -6.42
C LEU A 662 29.49 -13.51 -7.47
N PRO A 663 28.16 -13.34 -7.45
CA PRO A 663 27.27 -13.90 -8.47
C PRO A 663 27.42 -13.08 -9.77
N VAL A 664 28.07 -13.64 -10.76
CA VAL A 664 28.21 -13.03 -12.08
C VAL A 664 27.19 -13.65 -13.05
N PRO A 665 26.04 -13.03 -13.27
CA PRO A 665 24.97 -13.60 -14.09
C PRO A 665 25.33 -13.69 -15.58
N GLU A 666 26.15 -12.76 -16.06
CA GLU A 666 26.67 -12.72 -17.42
C GLU A 666 28.04 -12.04 -17.47
N SER A 667 28.82 -12.32 -18.51
CA SER A 667 30.13 -11.70 -18.67
C SER A 667 30.00 -10.20 -19.01
N GLY A 668 30.87 -9.37 -18.42
CA GLY A 668 30.84 -7.92 -18.65
C GLY A 668 31.66 -7.12 -17.66
N PHE A 669 31.64 -5.80 -17.82
CA PHE A 669 32.18 -4.87 -16.84
C PHE A 669 31.18 -4.62 -15.72
N TYR A 670 31.68 -4.66 -14.50
CA TYR A 670 30.89 -4.37 -13.31
C TYR A 670 31.59 -3.40 -12.39
N LYS A 671 30.80 -2.48 -11.83
CA LYS A 671 31.21 -1.64 -10.73
C LYS A 671 31.06 -2.46 -9.43
N LEU A 672 32.17 -2.67 -8.73
CA LEU A 672 32.22 -3.32 -7.44
C LEU A 672 32.17 -2.26 -6.33
N CYS A 673 31.30 -2.45 -5.34
CA CYS A 673 31.09 -1.52 -4.24
C CYS A 673 31.10 -2.25 -2.90
N LEU A 674 31.73 -1.65 -1.90
CA LEU A 674 31.58 -2.02 -0.48
C LEU A 674 30.53 -1.12 0.18
N MET A 675 29.74 -1.68 1.06
CA MET A 675 28.72 -0.99 1.83
C MET A 675 29.00 -1.25 3.30
N TYR A 676 29.29 -0.19 4.06
CA TYR A 676 29.60 -0.27 5.48
C TYR A 676 29.41 1.09 6.14
N PHE A 677 29.27 1.09 7.46
CA PHE A 677 29.30 2.33 8.25
C PHE A 677 30.74 2.65 8.65
N PRO A 678 31.26 3.84 8.32
CA PRO A 678 32.57 4.24 8.73
C PRO A 678 32.63 4.41 10.26
N ASP A 679 33.72 3.93 10.86
CA ASP A 679 33.98 4.02 12.30
C ASP A 679 35.42 4.44 12.55
N VAL A 680 35.63 5.31 13.54
CA VAL A 680 36.97 5.81 13.91
C VAL A 680 37.93 4.72 14.39
N LYS A 681 37.41 3.59 14.87
CA LYS A 681 38.16 2.42 15.29
C LYS A 681 38.53 1.48 14.15
N SER A 682 37.95 1.70 12.97
CA SER A 682 38.19 0.85 11.80
C SER A 682 39.56 1.07 11.20
N ALA A 683 40.05 0.09 10.45
CA ALA A 683 41.33 0.13 9.77
C ALA A 683 41.40 1.22 8.68
N THR A 684 42.60 1.83 8.57
CA THR A 684 42.88 2.74 7.43
C THR A 684 43.60 2.02 6.29
N ASN A 685 44.10 0.80 6.52
CA ASN A 685 44.97 0.06 5.61
C ASN A 685 44.56 -1.42 5.46
N ALA A 686 43.27 -1.73 5.58
CA ALA A 686 42.77 -3.09 5.37
C ALA A 686 43.09 -3.61 3.95
N LYS A 687 43.43 -4.89 3.84
CA LYS A 687 43.76 -5.49 2.53
C LYS A 687 42.47 -6.02 1.88
N ILE A 688 42.27 -5.64 0.63
CA ILE A 688 41.18 -6.13 -0.21
C ILE A 688 41.76 -6.83 -1.44
N PHE A 689 41.27 -8.04 -1.73
CA PHE A 689 41.69 -8.78 -2.92
C PHE A 689 40.44 -9.00 -3.81
N VAL A 690 40.48 -8.52 -5.04
CA VAL A 690 39.41 -8.71 -6.02
C VAL A 690 39.84 -9.71 -7.05
N ARG A 691 39.18 -10.89 -7.08
CA ARG A 691 39.38 -11.90 -8.12
C ARG A 691 38.41 -11.63 -9.27
N HIS A 692 38.93 -11.34 -10.44
CA HIS A 692 38.18 -11.03 -11.65
C HIS A 692 38.77 -11.77 -12.88
N ALA A 693 38.23 -11.59 -14.06
CA ALA A 693 38.60 -12.37 -15.26
C ALA A 693 40.09 -12.30 -15.64
N LYS A 694 40.80 -11.23 -15.26
CA LYS A 694 42.23 -11.02 -15.57
C LYS A 694 43.18 -11.43 -14.43
N GLY A 695 42.66 -11.93 -13.31
CA GLY A 695 43.47 -12.35 -12.17
C GLY A 695 42.97 -11.81 -10.82
N VAL A 696 43.88 -11.58 -9.89
CA VAL A 696 43.61 -11.03 -8.56
C VAL A 696 44.26 -9.68 -8.43
N GLU A 697 43.48 -8.67 -8.12
CA GLU A 697 43.97 -7.32 -7.83
C GLU A 697 43.96 -7.08 -6.32
N LYS A 698 45.07 -6.50 -5.80
CA LYS A 698 45.22 -6.18 -4.38
C LYS A 698 45.08 -4.70 -4.19
N LEU A 699 44.21 -4.31 -3.26
CA LEU A 699 43.93 -2.93 -2.91
C LEU A 699 44.11 -2.71 -1.40
N GLU A 700 44.35 -1.48 -1.04
CA GLU A 700 44.36 -1.01 0.36
C GLU A 700 43.09 -0.20 0.61
N TRP A 701 42.42 -0.43 1.75
CA TRP A 701 41.12 0.17 2.01
C TRP A 701 41.05 0.84 3.39
N ASN A 702 40.51 2.07 3.38
CA ASN A 702 40.31 2.86 4.59
C ASN A 702 38.84 2.82 5.03
N PHE A 703 38.52 2.01 6.05
CA PHE A 703 37.19 1.89 6.61
C PHE A 703 36.73 3.06 7.49
N ARG A 704 37.63 4.04 7.78
CA ARG A 704 37.21 5.28 8.45
C ARG A 704 36.60 6.29 7.52
N ILE A 705 36.79 6.11 6.21
CA ILE A 705 36.21 6.95 5.15
C ILE A 705 35.03 6.20 4.56
N GLY A 706 33.87 6.84 4.50
CA GLY A 706 32.68 6.26 3.91
C GLY A 706 31.49 7.18 4.06
N ASP A 707 30.37 6.74 3.51
CA ASP A 707 29.10 7.44 3.70
C ASP A 707 28.62 7.22 5.14
N PRO A 708 28.34 8.29 5.92
CA PRO A 708 27.86 8.16 7.31
C PRO A 708 26.55 7.40 7.46
N LEU A 709 25.82 7.17 6.38
CA LEU A 709 24.58 6.38 6.33
C LEU A 709 24.82 4.94 5.86
N GLY A 710 26.07 4.51 5.67
CA GLY A 710 26.44 3.17 5.27
C GLY A 710 26.18 2.83 3.81
N PHE A 711 26.09 3.84 2.95
CA PHE A 711 25.96 3.66 1.50
C PHE A 711 27.27 3.26 0.86
N SER A 712 27.18 2.86 -0.40
CA SER A 712 28.29 2.21 -1.07
C SER A 712 29.49 3.11 -1.31
N MET A 713 30.68 2.54 -1.09
CA MET A 713 31.93 3.06 -1.56
C MET A 713 32.41 2.24 -2.76
N ARG A 714 32.71 2.91 -3.87
CA ARG A 714 33.21 2.25 -5.08
C ARG A 714 34.62 1.71 -4.84
N VAL A 715 34.78 0.39 -5.03
CA VAL A 715 36.08 -0.27 -5.01
C VAL A 715 36.78 -0.11 -6.37
N GLY A 716 36.08 -0.37 -7.46
CA GLY A 716 36.62 -0.28 -8.80
C GLY A 716 35.61 -0.78 -9.87
N GLU A 717 36.10 -0.77 -11.10
CA GLU A 717 35.40 -1.42 -12.22
C GLU A 717 36.23 -2.56 -12.76
N PHE A 718 35.63 -3.74 -12.79
CA PHE A 718 36.31 -4.99 -13.15
C PHE A 718 35.53 -5.72 -14.21
N TYR A 719 36.25 -6.43 -15.10
CA TYR A 719 35.61 -7.33 -16.05
C TYR A 719 35.51 -8.72 -15.43
N PHE A 720 34.29 -9.22 -15.30
CA PHE A 720 34.01 -10.56 -14.81
C PHE A 720 33.48 -11.43 -15.94
N GLU A 721 33.85 -12.70 -15.92
CA GLU A 721 33.34 -13.74 -16.84
C GLU A 721 32.43 -14.70 -16.08
N LYS A 722 31.23 -14.96 -16.61
CA LYS A 722 30.23 -15.86 -15.99
C LYS A 722 30.78 -17.24 -15.66
N SER A 723 31.72 -17.73 -16.44
CA SER A 723 32.33 -19.08 -16.30
C SER A 723 33.51 -19.14 -15.35
N LYS A 724 33.97 -18.01 -14.83
CA LYS A 724 35.14 -17.94 -13.93
C LYS A 724 34.74 -17.57 -12.51
N PRO A 725 35.43 -18.15 -11.50
CA PRO A 725 35.24 -17.74 -10.12
C PRO A 725 35.52 -16.23 -9.94
N ALA A 726 34.58 -15.54 -9.31
CA ALA A 726 34.68 -14.13 -8.98
C ALA A 726 34.49 -13.96 -7.47
N SER A 727 35.35 -13.19 -6.82
CA SER A 727 35.25 -12.95 -5.38
C SER A 727 35.87 -11.62 -4.99
N ILE A 728 35.48 -11.11 -3.84
CA ILE A 728 36.22 -10.09 -3.08
C ILE A 728 36.51 -10.62 -1.69
N SER A 729 37.75 -10.51 -1.23
CA SER A 729 38.08 -10.78 0.17
C SER A 729 38.60 -9.53 0.87
N ILE A 730 38.35 -9.47 2.19
CA ILE A 730 38.78 -8.40 3.09
C ILE A 730 39.55 -9.07 4.22
N SER A 731 40.83 -8.68 4.39
CA SER A 731 41.74 -9.24 5.39
C SER A 731 42.25 -8.14 6.33
N ASN A 732 42.40 -8.49 7.60
CA ASN A 732 43.03 -7.62 8.61
C ASN A 732 44.56 -7.80 8.68
N GLU A 733 45.18 -8.48 7.72
CA GLU A 733 46.62 -8.64 7.67
C GLU A 733 47.34 -7.28 7.73
N ASN A 734 48.09 -7.05 8.83
CA ASN A 734 48.75 -5.78 9.14
C ASN A 734 47.82 -4.55 9.19
N ALA A 735 46.55 -4.75 9.52
CA ALA A 735 45.61 -3.66 9.68
C ALA A 735 45.83 -2.86 10.97
N ASP A 736 45.66 -1.54 10.90
CA ASP A 736 45.79 -0.61 12.03
C ASP A 736 44.50 -0.41 12.84
N GLY A 737 43.47 -1.21 12.58
CA GLY A 737 42.19 -1.13 13.25
C GLY A 737 41.23 -2.28 12.81
N PHE A 738 40.01 -2.19 13.24
CA PHE A 738 38.99 -3.21 12.91
C PHE A 738 38.66 -3.23 11.40
N ILE A 739 38.48 -4.42 10.84
CA ILE A 739 37.90 -4.58 9.51
C ILE A 739 36.39 -4.89 9.63
N ILE A 740 35.62 -4.48 8.65
CA ILE A 740 34.17 -4.60 8.65
C ILE A 740 33.72 -5.52 7.51
N ALA A 741 32.89 -6.52 7.84
CA ALA A 741 32.15 -7.31 6.88
C ALA A 741 30.65 -6.95 6.94
N ASP A 742 30.16 -6.27 5.91
CA ASP A 742 28.75 -5.86 5.82
C ASP A 742 28.17 -6.33 4.47
N ALA A 743 28.20 -5.51 3.44
CA ALA A 743 27.65 -5.92 2.15
C ALA A 743 28.56 -5.52 0.99
N VAL A 744 28.45 -6.32 -0.09
CA VAL A 744 29.15 -6.10 -1.36
C VAL A 744 28.14 -6.02 -2.48
N GLY A 745 28.20 -4.97 -3.27
CA GLY A 745 27.37 -4.74 -4.46
C GLY A 745 28.14 -4.91 -5.76
N LEU A 746 27.57 -5.64 -6.70
CA LEU A 746 28.09 -5.84 -8.05
C LEU A 746 27.08 -5.28 -9.05
N ILE A 747 27.40 -4.18 -9.73
CA ILE A 747 26.50 -3.48 -10.65
C ILE A 747 27.07 -3.56 -12.06
N LYS A 748 26.34 -4.22 -12.95
CA LYS A 748 26.73 -4.30 -14.37
C LYS A 748 26.77 -2.91 -14.99
N GLN A 749 27.81 -2.63 -15.77
CA GLN A 749 27.89 -1.43 -16.59
C GLN A 749 27.38 -1.75 -18.01
N ASN A 750 26.63 -0.82 -18.58
CA ASN A 750 26.08 -0.96 -19.95
C ASN A 750 27.16 -0.78 -21.03
#